data_92ed895b72336a1f05249cad0f0c887a
#
_entry.id   92ed895b72336a1f05249cad0f0c887a
#
_cell.length_a   1.000
_cell.length_b   1.000
_cell.length_c   1.000
_cell.angle_alpha   90.00
_cell.angle_beta   90.00
_cell.angle_gamma   90.00
#
_symmetry.space_group_name_H-M   'P 1'
#
loop_
_entity.id
_entity.type
_entity.pdbx_description
1 polymer ?
#
loop_
_entity_poly.entity_id
_entity_poly.type
_entity_poly.pdbx_seq_one_letter_code
_entity_poly.pdbx_strand_id
1 'polypeptide(L)'
;MENIKGLKHYWIFLVTLIFYTLGIVVHFIAQSKGPHPHHGREILEKVSPRINTINNSKNKNTTSANTGPSKYATPDNLFYFVQVSDIHMGESHTSGTQGHFLYFTEKILPIINPNFLFITGDITDSISKDLKIGTVKEDWVMYRKIIDHTNIPTKNNGTFLWDMRGNHDCFMIPEWNSKYNYFKDYSHTKTRGFSFNYETSYGTYSFVGLDGCPVVSTSNPFFGIIDEVSMDMYTNFMDKAKANPKNKHNFVFNHFPETTAKFAKTTSGKRWTDYTKDISLMLTGHFHSLGGNYLYAYHRNFLELELSDFRMHGRYRIVSVDNDIVSITDNILPLPKVPYDFKTSEVDKLIENPPEVFNKDIPPIVHITLPKNSRFNLKRGEPIQESYSSEYVRVLVFSDFPPKTLKLSLYIDDKLQNNVEFQYVGNKKLTKRDNTIHVNTRDDQNQNVNEHYTVNYKTPPLWIAKWNNTIYNDGKSHSLKVIAIDSNNMKGETSIKFRLDGKDDSLGVSFISTLLLKSVFPRTLPVFFGIVYIVYELMIILSRWYSVKYIIPNHPDLPFLPFRYIGDMIFNETEKFRNGGYFKRHFVGPFIEAFTFNGVFYPIQILLICVLVFPGRIGIMSRSSEDVSRVGGEFLYGTYTSGQWSNLFDQYGMYIINFLLLVYVDTFILVSMNHKNWFVNAFKIVMLSFLFLFQMVYTIALAYICGGIMAIFIAPFPNWFCIYCWIIILIIIIRRRVDGSSKPVTPEIA
;
A
#
# COMPACT_ATOMS: atom_id res chain seq x y z
N MET A 1 45.84 -39.30 -8.47
CA MET A 1 44.94 -38.45 -9.26
C MET A 1 43.49 -38.40 -8.73
N GLU A 2 43.00 -39.39 -8.01
CA GLU A 2 41.64 -39.40 -7.41
C GLU A 2 41.40 -38.32 -6.37
N ASN A 3 42.37 -37.99 -5.52
CA ASN A 3 42.28 -36.96 -4.51
C ASN A 3 42.15 -35.53 -5.07
N ILE A 4 42.59 -35.27 -6.30
CA ILE A 4 42.54 -33.97 -6.94
C ILE A 4 41.13 -33.70 -7.54
N LYS A 5 40.43 -34.77 -7.99
CA LYS A 5 39.05 -34.63 -8.49
C LYS A 5 38.02 -34.27 -7.40
N GLY A 6 38.18 -34.83 -6.23
CA GLY A 6 37.36 -34.46 -5.05
C GLY A 6 37.58 -33.01 -4.61
N LEU A 7 38.84 -32.53 -4.64
CA LEU A 7 39.15 -31.14 -4.23
C LEU A 7 38.46 -30.10 -5.09
N LYS A 8 38.27 -30.33 -6.41
CA LYS A 8 37.63 -29.37 -7.33
C LYS A 8 36.18 -29.03 -6.92
N HIS A 9 35.45 -29.98 -6.37
CA HIS A 9 34.06 -29.75 -5.95
C HIS A 9 33.98 -28.97 -4.63
N TYR A 10 34.91 -29.16 -3.73
CA TYR A 10 34.99 -28.39 -2.47
C TYR A 10 35.34 -26.91 -2.73
N TRP A 11 36.16 -26.61 -3.76
CA TRP A 11 36.47 -25.24 -4.11
C TRP A 11 35.24 -24.43 -4.54
N ILE A 12 34.31 -25.04 -5.28
CA ILE A 12 33.08 -24.36 -5.70
C ILE A 12 32.19 -24.06 -4.50
N PHE A 13 32.05 -25.04 -3.60
CA PHE A 13 31.33 -24.83 -2.34
C PHE A 13 31.95 -23.71 -1.51
N LEU A 14 33.29 -23.72 -1.40
CA LEU A 14 34.01 -22.67 -0.70
C LEU A 14 33.86 -21.30 -1.33
N VAL A 15 33.95 -21.22 -2.66
CA VAL A 15 33.72 -19.96 -3.41
C VAL A 15 32.29 -19.47 -3.23
N THR A 16 31.31 -20.34 -3.33
CA THR A 16 29.89 -19.98 -3.08
C THR A 16 29.71 -19.46 -1.64
N LEU A 17 30.29 -20.13 -0.67
CA LEU A 17 30.23 -19.71 0.75
C LEU A 17 30.92 -18.34 0.97
N ILE A 18 32.06 -18.09 0.33
CA ILE A 18 32.76 -16.79 0.38
C ILE A 18 31.88 -15.69 -0.21
N PHE A 19 31.26 -15.90 -1.37
CA PHE A 19 30.38 -14.91 -1.98
C PHE A 19 29.10 -14.69 -1.17
N TYR A 20 28.53 -15.75 -0.58
CA TYR A 20 27.44 -15.60 0.39
C TYR A 20 27.83 -14.72 1.57
N THR A 21 28.98 -15.00 2.16
CA THR A 21 29.47 -14.23 3.30
C THR A 21 29.74 -12.79 2.90
N LEU A 22 30.33 -12.55 1.74
CA LEU A 22 30.54 -11.21 1.18
C LEU A 22 29.21 -10.50 0.93
N GLY A 23 28.22 -11.17 0.32
CA GLY A 23 26.89 -10.61 0.10
C GLY A 23 26.21 -10.21 1.41
N ILE A 24 26.28 -11.05 2.44
CA ILE A 24 25.76 -10.75 3.79
C ILE A 24 26.51 -9.55 4.41
N VAL A 25 27.83 -9.52 4.34
CA VAL A 25 28.65 -8.41 4.87
C VAL A 25 28.33 -7.10 4.16
N VAL A 26 28.25 -7.12 2.83
CA VAL A 26 27.88 -5.94 2.03
C VAL A 26 26.46 -5.47 2.36
N HIS A 27 25.52 -6.40 2.55
CA HIS A 27 24.16 -6.08 2.99
C HIS A 27 24.16 -5.35 4.35
N PHE A 28 24.91 -5.84 5.34
CA PHE A 28 25.03 -5.18 6.64
C PHE A 28 25.70 -3.80 6.54
N ILE A 29 26.76 -3.67 5.74
CA ILE A 29 27.44 -2.39 5.53
C ILE A 29 26.50 -1.38 4.84
N ALA A 30 25.77 -1.78 3.80
CA ALA A 30 24.82 -0.92 3.12
C ALA A 30 23.66 -0.49 4.04
N GLN A 31 23.15 -1.43 4.85
CA GLN A 31 22.13 -1.12 5.86
C GLN A 31 22.66 -0.18 6.97
N SER A 32 23.94 -0.19 7.28
CA SER A 32 24.54 0.69 8.29
C SER A 32 24.77 2.13 7.82
N LYS A 33 24.79 2.38 6.51
CA LYS A 33 25.12 3.70 5.94
C LYS A 33 23.92 4.57 5.59
N GLY A 34 22.70 4.05 5.67
CA GLY A 34 21.49 4.81 5.39
C GLY A 34 20.72 5.19 6.66
N PRO A 35 19.65 5.97 6.56
CA PRO A 35 18.74 6.18 7.68
C PRO A 35 18.33 4.82 8.24
N HIS A 36 18.39 4.65 9.56
CA HIS A 36 18.13 3.36 10.23
C HIS A 36 16.64 3.22 10.59
N PRO A 37 15.78 2.83 9.66
CA PRO A 37 14.38 2.63 9.95
C PRO A 37 14.21 1.32 10.74
N HIS A 38 13.58 1.41 11.90
CA HIS A 38 13.22 0.28 12.72
C HIS A 38 11.72 0.09 12.71
N HIS A 39 11.27 -0.95 12.06
CA HIS A 39 9.90 -1.43 12.24
C HIS A 39 9.83 -2.23 13.56
N GLY A 40 8.88 -1.90 14.42
CA GLY A 40 8.66 -2.61 15.68
C GLY A 40 8.25 -4.08 15.47
N ARG A 41 8.37 -4.91 16.51
CA ARG A 41 7.94 -6.32 16.50
C ARG A 41 6.41 -6.51 16.62
N GLU A 42 5.63 -5.44 16.59
CA GLU A 42 4.24 -5.44 17.06
C GLU A 42 3.26 -6.25 16.23
N ILE A 43 3.56 -6.53 14.97
CA ILE A 43 2.58 -7.11 14.03
C ILE A 43 2.25 -8.57 14.33
N LEU A 44 3.10 -9.27 15.05
CA LEU A 44 2.83 -10.65 15.50
C LEU A 44 2.19 -10.71 16.89
N GLU A 45 2.00 -9.58 17.54
CA GLU A 45 1.44 -9.55 18.88
C GLU A 45 -0.10 -9.48 18.83
N LYS A 46 -0.74 -10.04 19.86
CA LYS A 46 -2.20 -9.99 20.01
C LYS A 46 -2.66 -8.54 20.11
N VAL A 47 -3.77 -8.22 19.42
CA VAL A 47 -4.44 -6.92 19.54
C VAL A 47 -4.68 -6.60 21.00
N SER A 48 -4.27 -5.41 21.44
CA SER A 48 -4.50 -4.96 22.82
C SER A 48 -6.00 -4.87 23.11
N PRO A 49 -6.43 -5.23 24.31
CA PRO A 49 -7.81 -4.98 24.71
C PRO A 49 -8.11 -3.49 24.63
N ARG A 50 -9.38 -3.15 24.34
CA ARG A 50 -9.81 -1.76 24.32
C ARG A 50 -9.54 -1.12 25.69
N ILE A 51 -8.87 0.05 25.67
CA ILE A 51 -8.71 0.85 26.89
C ILE A 51 -10.07 1.51 27.15
N ASN A 52 -10.89 0.87 27.98
CA ASN A 52 -12.06 1.55 28.51
C ASN A 52 -11.54 2.67 29.41
N THR A 53 -11.75 3.90 29.00
CA THR A 53 -11.67 5.04 29.92
C THR A 53 -12.86 4.93 30.89
N ILE A 54 -12.76 3.96 31.80
CA ILE A 54 -13.60 3.98 33.00
C ILE A 54 -13.06 5.19 33.78
N ASN A 55 -13.75 6.30 33.64
CA ASN A 55 -13.68 7.28 34.68
C ASN A 55 -14.08 6.55 35.96
N ASN A 56 -13.09 6.15 36.77
CA ASN A 56 -13.30 5.80 38.17
C ASN A 56 -13.74 7.06 38.93
N SER A 57 -14.80 7.70 38.49
CA SER A 57 -15.63 8.47 39.38
C SER A 57 -16.34 7.42 40.23
N LYS A 58 -15.75 7.15 41.40
CA LYS A 58 -16.45 6.45 42.49
C LYS A 58 -17.86 6.95 42.49
N ASN A 59 -18.82 6.08 42.25
CA ASN A 59 -20.23 6.30 42.47
C ASN A 59 -20.43 7.02 43.79
N LYS A 60 -20.54 8.34 43.76
CA LYS A 60 -21.41 9.04 44.68
C LYS A 60 -22.79 8.93 44.06
N ASN A 61 -23.63 8.07 44.63
CA ASN A 61 -25.06 8.12 44.44
C ASN A 61 -25.52 9.54 44.81
N THR A 62 -25.55 10.41 43.84
CA THR A 62 -26.32 11.64 43.87
C THR A 62 -27.38 11.47 42.78
N THR A 63 -28.52 10.94 43.19
CA THR A 63 -29.80 11.17 42.55
C THR A 63 -30.08 12.66 42.55
N SER A 64 -29.50 13.39 41.62
CA SER A 64 -30.04 14.68 41.19
C SER A 64 -30.49 14.44 39.74
N ALA A 65 -31.78 14.40 39.54
CA ALA A 65 -32.42 14.45 38.24
C ALA A 65 -31.91 15.72 37.53
N ASN A 66 -30.91 15.54 36.66
CA ASN A 66 -30.45 16.59 35.78
C ASN A 66 -31.54 16.75 34.70
N THR A 67 -32.44 17.69 34.89
CA THR A 67 -33.58 17.99 33.99
C THR A 67 -33.14 18.73 32.72
N GLY A 68 -31.85 18.71 32.37
CA GLY A 68 -31.33 19.23 31.11
C GLY A 68 -31.55 18.26 29.92
N PRO A 69 -31.69 18.77 28.71
CA PRO A 69 -31.79 17.93 27.54
C PRO A 69 -30.58 17.01 27.44
N SER A 70 -30.78 15.73 27.04
CA SER A 70 -29.71 14.78 26.82
C SER A 70 -28.67 15.36 25.83
N LYS A 71 -27.37 15.20 26.14
CA LYS A 71 -26.27 15.67 25.28
C LYS A 71 -26.40 15.15 23.82
N TYR A 72 -27.11 14.07 23.61
CA TYR A 72 -27.38 13.48 22.30
C TYR A 72 -28.60 14.12 21.60
N ALA A 73 -29.36 15.00 22.24
CA ALA A 73 -30.49 15.71 21.64
C ALA A 73 -30.08 17.01 20.91
N THR A 74 -28.81 17.36 20.93
CA THR A 74 -28.28 18.60 20.35
C THR A 74 -27.13 18.33 19.39
N PRO A 75 -26.84 19.25 18.42
CA PRO A 75 -25.69 19.13 17.52
C PRO A 75 -24.37 19.55 18.17
N ASP A 76 -24.36 19.82 19.49
CA ASP A 76 -23.15 20.19 20.22
C ASP A 76 -22.13 19.04 20.23
N ASN A 77 -20.84 19.38 20.37
CA ASN A 77 -19.74 18.44 20.46
C ASN A 77 -19.61 17.51 19.23
N LEU A 78 -19.89 18.05 18.04
CA LEU A 78 -19.83 17.35 16.77
C LEU A 78 -19.06 18.16 15.75
N PHE A 79 -18.05 17.55 15.14
CA PHE A 79 -17.38 18.02 13.94
C PHE A 79 -17.09 16.86 13.00
N TYR A 80 -16.74 17.15 11.75
CA TYR A 80 -16.44 16.11 10.77
C TYR A 80 -15.45 16.60 9.72
N PHE A 81 -14.74 15.66 9.13
CA PHE A 81 -13.76 15.90 8.08
C PHE A 81 -13.87 14.87 6.98
N VAL A 82 -13.24 15.16 5.85
CA VAL A 82 -13.21 14.29 4.67
C VAL A 82 -11.79 13.91 4.33
N GLN A 83 -11.61 12.66 3.91
CA GLN A 83 -10.37 12.14 3.32
C GLN A 83 -10.61 11.78 1.87
N VAL A 84 -9.66 12.14 1.00
CA VAL A 84 -9.46 11.61 -0.35
C VAL A 84 -8.02 11.16 -0.49
N SER A 85 -7.74 10.21 -1.38
CA SER A 85 -6.40 9.66 -1.61
C SER A 85 -6.26 9.21 -3.05
N ASP A 86 -5.03 9.14 -3.55
CA ASP A 86 -4.72 8.49 -4.83
C ASP A 86 -5.54 9.09 -5.98
N ILE A 87 -5.38 10.41 -6.18
CA ILE A 87 -6.06 11.18 -7.23
C ILE A 87 -5.41 10.90 -8.58
N HIS A 88 -4.07 10.79 -8.61
CA HIS A 88 -3.26 10.54 -9.81
C HIS A 88 -3.60 11.46 -10.97
N MET A 89 -3.54 12.77 -10.74
CA MET A 89 -3.68 13.73 -11.83
C MET A 89 -2.58 13.53 -12.86
N GLY A 90 -2.95 13.43 -14.11
CA GLY A 90 -1.99 13.19 -15.17
C GLY A 90 -2.60 13.31 -16.56
N GLU A 91 -1.78 13.77 -17.51
CA GLU A 91 -2.19 13.88 -18.90
C GLU A 91 -2.28 12.54 -19.64
N SER A 92 -1.64 11.50 -19.11
CA SER A 92 -1.57 10.18 -19.75
C SER A 92 -2.82 9.32 -19.53
N HIS A 93 -3.70 9.72 -18.62
CA HIS A 93 -4.83 8.90 -18.21
C HIS A 93 -6.16 9.31 -18.82
N THR A 94 -6.93 8.28 -19.20
CA THR A 94 -8.32 8.42 -19.69
C THR A 94 -9.36 8.16 -18.62
N SER A 95 -8.95 7.94 -17.38
CA SER A 95 -9.82 7.66 -16.21
C SER A 95 -10.09 8.93 -15.41
N GLY A 96 -11.10 8.94 -14.57
CA GLY A 96 -11.65 10.09 -13.86
C GLY A 96 -10.71 11.17 -13.31
N THR A 97 -9.60 10.79 -12.65
CA THR A 97 -8.50 11.65 -12.16
C THR A 97 -8.89 13.11 -11.86
N GLN A 98 -8.41 14.08 -12.69
CA GLN A 98 -8.72 15.51 -12.55
C GLN A 98 -10.21 15.84 -12.68
N GLY A 99 -10.95 15.10 -13.53
CA GLY A 99 -12.39 15.30 -13.67
C GLY A 99 -13.15 14.88 -12.40
N HIS A 100 -12.79 13.77 -11.79
CA HIS A 100 -13.34 13.36 -10.49
C HIS A 100 -13.04 14.40 -9.42
N PHE A 101 -11.81 14.91 -9.37
CA PHE A 101 -11.42 15.86 -8.34
C PHE A 101 -12.11 17.22 -8.53
N LEU A 102 -12.24 17.70 -9.76
CA LEU A 102 -13.01 18.91 -10.07
C LEU A 102 -14.47 18.74 -9.65
N TYR A 103 -15.13 17.63 -10.06
CA TYR A 103 -16.51 17.35 -9.66
C TYR A 103 -16.68 17.30 -8.14
N PHE A 104 -15.76 16.62 -7.46
CA PHE A 104 -15.79 16.52 -6.00
C PHE A 104 -15.69 17.89 -5.34
N THR A 105 -14.73 18.72 -5.77
CA THR A 105 -14.46 20.00 -5.14
C THR A 105 -15.51 21.08 -5.48
N GLU A 106 -16.16 20.98 -6.65
CA GLU A 106 -17.24 21.90 -7.04
C GLU A 106 -18.62 21.50 -6.51
N LYS A 107 -18.92 20.19 -6.47
CA LYS A 107 -20.28 19.71 -6.24
C LYS A 107 -20.43 19.03 -4.88
N ILE A 108 -19.56 18.09 -4.55
CA ILE A 108 -19.72 17.22 -3.35
C ILE A 108 -19.21 17.93 -2.09
N LEU A 109 -18.02 18.52 -2.16
CA LEU A 109 -17.38 19.14 -1.00
C LEU A 109 -18.20 20.32 -0.44
N PRO A 110 -18.80 21.22 -1.25
CA PRO A 110 -19.67 22.28 -0.74
C PRO A 110 -20.94 21.77 -0.04
N ILE A 111 -21.51 20.65 -0.52
CA ILE A 111 -22.69 20.02 0.09
C ILE A 111 -22.31 19.45 1.46
N ILE A 112 -21.17 18.76 1.57
CA ILE A 112 -20.68 18.20 2.84
C ILE A 112 -20.22 19.33 3.77
N ASN A 113 -19.53 20.33 3.25
CA ASN A 113 -18.97 21.47 3.97
C ASN A 113 -18.21 21.05 5.27
N PRO A 114 -17.16 20.19 5.16
CA PRO A 114 -16.46 19.67 6.33
C PRO A 114 -15.58 20.73 7.01
N ASN A 115 -15.11 20.45 8.23
CA ASN A 115 -14.10 21.28 8.90
C ASN A 115 -12.74 21.16 8.22
N PHE A 116 -12.37 19.92 7.82
CA PHE A 116 -11.09 19.61 7.19
C PHE A 116 -11.29 18.74 5.97
N LEU A 117 -10.43 18.95 4.97
CA LEU A 117 -10.21 18.05 3.86
C LEU A 117 -8.76 17.56 3.92
N PHE A 118 -8.57 16.26 3.98
CA PHE A 118 -7.26 15.62 3.94
C PHE A 118 -7.07 14.91 2.61
N ILE A 119 -5.95 15.19 1.93
CA ILE A 119 -5.51 14.48 0.73
C ILE A 119 -4.28 13.65 1.11
N THR A 120 -4.45 12.33 1.18
CA THR A 120 -3.44 11.42 1.73
C THR A 120 -2.51 10.87 0.64
N GLY A 121 -2.02 11.74 -0.23
CA GLY A 121 -0.96 11.44 -1.20
C GLY A 121 -1.43 10.94 -2.55
N ASP A 122 -0.45 10.72 -3.43
CA ASP A 122 -0.63 10.39 -4.84
C ASP A 122 -1.58 11.38 -5.52
N ILE A 123 -1.24 12.66 -5.37
CA ILE A 123 -1.97 13.77 -5.98
C ILE A 123 -1.76 13.73 -7.49
N THR A 124 -0.50 13.52 -7.91
CA THR A 124 -0.10 13.43 -9.32
C THR A 124 0.28 12.02 -9.70
N ASP A 125 0.19 11.69 -11.00
CA ASP A 125 0.57 10.36 -11.50
C ASP A 125 2.08 10.25 -11.81
N SER A 126 2.73 11.40 -12.06
CA SER A 126 4.16 11.48 -12.37
C SER A 126 4.60 10.60 -13.54
N ILE A 127 3.73 10.45 -14.53
CA ILE A 127 4.00 9.79 -15.80
C ILE A 127 3.68 10.76 -16.93
N SER A 128 4.70 11.12 -17.73
CA SER A 128 4.52 12.05 -18.86
C SER A 128 3.70 11.44 -20.00
N LYS A 129 3.25 12.27 -20.96
CA LYS A 129 2.60 11.83 -22.21
C LYS A 129 3.43 10.79 -22.98
N ASP A 130 4.76 10.90 -22.93
CA ASP A 130 5.68 9.96 -23.57
C ASP A 130 5.94 8.71 -22.71
N LEU A 131 5.13 8.46 -21.70
CA LEU A 131 5.25 7.35 -20.75
C LEU A 131 6.58 7.30 -19.98
N LYS A 132 7.23 8.44 -19.80
CA LYS A 132 8.44 8.56 -18.97
C LYS A 132 8.06 8.78 -17.51
N ILE A 133 8.66 8.02 -16.62
CA ILE A 133 8.48 8.15 -15.17
C ILE A 133 9.29 9.33 -14.65
N GLY A 134 8.71 10.07 -13.72
CA GLY A 134 9.28 11.22 -13.01
C GLY A 134 8.24 12.30 -12.81
N THR A 135 8.47 13.18 -11.87
CA THR A 135 7.53 14.29 -11.59
C THR A 135 7.28 15.15 -12.83
N VAL A 136 6.02 15.44 -13.10
CA VAL A 136 5.53 16.23 -14.24
C VAL A 136 4.94 17.53 -13.70
N LYS A 137 5.48 18.66 -14.14
CA LYS A 137 5.03 19.98 -13.65
C LYS A 137 3.58 20.26 -14.00
N GLU A 138 3.17 19.85 -15.19
CA GLU A 138 1.82 20.06 -15.74
C GLU A 138 0.75 19.40 -14.86
N ASP A 139 1.03 18.24 -14.28
CA ASP A 139 0.12 17.55 -13.35
C ASP A 139 -0.12 18.40 -12.10
N TRP A 140 0.93 19.01 -11.56
CA TRP A 140 0.86 19.92 -10.41
C TRP A 140 0.15 21.24 -10.73
N VAL A 141 0.36 21.75 -11.94
CA VAL A 141 -0.37 22.94 -12.42
C VAL A 141 -1.87 22.65 -12.51
N MET A 142 -2.27 21.46 -12.99
CA MET A 142 -3.68 21.06 -13.02
C MET A 142 -4.27 20.99 -11.61
N TYR A 143 -3.56 20.39 -10.66
CA TYR A 143 -3.98 20.36 -9.27
C TYR A 143 -4.21 21.77 -8.72
N ARG A 144 -3.22 22.65 -8.87
CA ARG A 144 -3.30 24.03 -8.37
C ARG A 144 -4.46 24.80 -9.00
N LYS A 145 -4.68 24.67 -10.30
CA LYS A 145 -5.81 25.31 -11.00
C LYS A 145 -7.16 24.91 -10.42
N ILE A 146 -7.36 23.62 -10.12
CA ILE A 146 -8.61 23.15 -9.50
C ILE A 146 -8.77 23.74 -8.10
N ILE A 147 -7.72 23.73 -7.29
CA ILE A 147 -7.76 24.31 -5.94
C ILE A 147 -8.09 25.81 -5.98
N ASP A 148 -7.47 26.55 -6.90
CA ASP A 148 -7.70 27.99 -7.04
C ASP A 148 -9.10 28.29 -7.58
N HIS A 149 -9.56 27.55 -8.60
CA HIS A 149 -10.89 27.68 -9.17
C HIS A 149 -11.99 27.42 -8.13
N THR A 150 -11.86 26.32 -7.39
CA THR A 150 -12.84 25.93 -6.38
C THR A 150 -12.68 26.68 -5.06
N ASN A 151 -11.53 27.34 -4.87
CA ASN A 151 -11.23 28.20 -3.73
C ASN A 151 -11.49 27.52 -2.37
N ILE A 152 -11.13 26.23 -2.25
CA ILE A 152 -11.41 25.40 -1.07
C ILE A 152 -10.97 26.05 0.24
N PRO A 153 -9.72 26.59 0.35
CA PRO A 153 -9.19 27.06 1.63
C PRO A 153 -9.87 28.34 2.13
N THR A 154 -10.50 29.13 1.25
CA THR A 154 -11.01 30.46 1.57
C THR A 154 -12.52 30.59 1.41
N LYS A 155 -13.15 29.68 0.66
CA LYS A 155 -14.56 29.74 0.37
C LYS A 155 -15.42 29.34 1.58
N ASN A 156 -16.31 30.21 1.97
CA ASN A 156 -17.50 29.91 2.77
C ASN A 156 -17.26 29.14 4.07
N ASN A 157 -16.81 29.84 5.08
CA ASN A 157 -16.64 29.27 6.43
C ASN A 157 -15.47 28.28 6.61
N GLY A 158 -14.49 28.29 5.66
CA GLY A 158 -13.18 27.69 5.85
C GLY A 158 -13.17 26.18 6.03
N THR A 159 -13.24 25.42 4.95
CA THR A 159 -12.71 24.06 4.98
C THR A 159 -11.20 24.15 4.90
N PHE A 160 -10.49 23.71 5.96
CA PHE A 160 -9.03 23.70 5.94
C PHE A 160 -8.55 22.50 5.16
N LEU A 161 -7.71 22.76 4.15
CA LEU A 161 -7.11 21.72 3.30
C LEU A 161 -5.72 21.34 3.84
N TRP A 162 -5.50 20.05 3.95
CA TRP A 162 -4.21 19.44 4.28
C TRP A 162 -3.88 18.37 3.26
N ASP A 163 -2.89 18.64 2.43
CA ASP A 163 -2.38 17.72 1.43
C ASP A 163 -0.99 17.21 1.83
N MET A 164 -0.64 16.00 1.38
CA MET A 164 0.64 15.37 1.64
C MET A 164 1.08 14.56 0.41
N ARG A 165 2.36 14.20 0.36
CA ARG A 165 2.90 13.42 -0.75
C ARG A 165 2.62 11.94 -0.59
N GLY A 166 2.32 11.27 -1.72
CA GLY A 166 2.43 9.83 -1.87
C GLY A 166 3.71 9.45 -2.62
N ASN A 167 3.83 8.18 -3.01
CA ASN A 167 5.02 7.72 -3.72
C ASN A 167 5.13 8.31 -5.13
N HIS A 168 4.02 8.47 -5.86
CA HIS A 168 4.03 9.10 -7.19
C HIS A 168 4.48 10.57 -7.11
N ASP A 169 4.08 11.29 -6.09
CA ASP A 169 4.46 12.70 -5.90
C ASP A 169 5.96 12.91 -5.66
N CYS A 170 6.73 11.85 -5.48
CA CYS A 170 8.17 11.93 -5.25
C CYS A 170 9.03 11.07 -6.20
N PHE A 171 8.48 10.60 -7.33
CA PHE A 171 9.25 9.90 -8.34
C PHE A 171 10.45 10.72 -8.83
N MET A 172 11.65 10.16 -8.75
CA MET A 172 12.92 10.76 -9.18
C MET A 172 13.31 12.05 -8.43
N ILE A 173 12.71 12.39 -7.31
CA ILE A 173 13.09 13.55 -6.51
C ILE A 173 14.27 13.19 -5.61
N PRO A 174 15.48 13.79 -5.80
CA PRO A 174 16.65 13.40 -5.01
C PRO A 174 16.62 13.96 -3.59
N GLU A 175 15.95 15.08 -3.36
CA GLU A 175 15.93 15.79 -2.07
C GLU A 175 14.73 16.74 -1.99
N TRP A 176 14.37 17.16 -0.79
CA TRP A 176 13.25 18.07 -0.56
C TRP A 176 13.40 19.40 -1.32
N ASN A 177 14.60 19.98 -1.34
CA ASN A 177 14.88 21.27 -1.98
C ASN A 177 15.11 21.20 -3.49
N SER A 178 14.93 20.02 -4.10
CA SER A 178 15.01 19.88 -5.55
C SER A 178 14.00 20.77 -6.27
N LYS A 179 14.40 21.38 -7.38
CA LYS A 179 13.50 22.12 -8.28
C LYS A 179 12.41 21.24 -8.91
N TYR A 180 12.56 19.92 -8.86
CA TYR A 180 11.57 18.95 -9.32
C TYR A 180 10.56 18.57 -8.24
N ASN A 181 10.75 19.06 -7.02
CA ASN A 181 9.76 18.89 -5.96
C ASN A 181 8.66 19.93 -6.10
N TYR A 182 7.82 19.77 -7.12
CA TYR A 182 6.72 20.69 -7.40
C TYR A 182 5.66 20.73 -6.30
N PHE A 183 5.62 19.76 -5.41
CA PHE A 183 4.77 19.80 -4.22
C PHE A 183 5.01 21.08 -3.40
N LYS A 184 6.25 21.53 -3.24
CA LYS A 184 6.58 22.79 -2.52
C LYS A 184 5.90 24.01 -3.10
N ASP A 185 5.78 24.06 -4.43
CA ASP A 185 5.28 25.24 -5.14
C ASP A 185 3.76 25.20 -5.32
N TYR A 186 3.21 24.02 -5.63
CA TYR A 186 1.83 23.87 -6.10
C TYR A 186 0.88 23.25 -5.09
N SER A 187 1.36 22.52 -4.08
CA SER A 187 0.49 22.00 -3.01
C SER A 187 -0.07 23.13 -2.15
N HIS A 188 -1.05 22.82 -1.32
CA HIS A 188 -1.56 23.77 -0.35
C HIS A 188 -0.69 23.81 0.91
N THR A 189 -0.34 22.64 1.45
CA THR A 189 0.43 22.50 2.70
C THR A 189 1.88 22.95 2.55
N LYS A 190 2.53 22.65 1.43
CA LYS A 190 3.92 23.07 1.08
C LYS A 190 5.01 22.63 2.09
N THR A 191 4.72 21.71 3.00
CA THR A 191 5.64 21.25 4.05
C THR A 191 5.74 19.71 4.05
N ARG A 192 6.83 19.20 4.63
CA ARG A 192 7.04 17.76 4.83
C ARG A 192 6.15 17.23 5.95
N GLY A 193 4.90 16.95 5.61
CA GLY A 193 3.91 16.59 6.59
C GLY A 193 3.34 17.79 7.34
N PHE A 194 2.41 17.54 8.22
CA PHE A 194 1.74 18.56 9.02
C PHE A 194 1.44 18.06 10.43
N SER A 195 1.28 18.97 11.38
CA SER A 195 0.72 18.67 12.67
C SER A 195 -0.04 19.86 13.25
N PHE A 196 -1.23 19.62 13.78
CA PHE A 196 -2.03 20.65 14.40
C PHE A 196 -2.98 20.09 15.48
N ASN A 197 -3.37 20.94 16.41
CA ASN A 197 -4.41 20.67 17.38
C ASN A 197 -5.67 21.47 17.02
N TYR A 198 -6.80 20.79 16.98
CA TYR A 198 -8.10 21.41 16.91
C TYR A 198 -8.68 21.52 18.32
N GLU A 199 -8.71 22.72 18.83
CA GLU A 199 -9.22 23.02 20.18
C GLU A 199 -10.67 23.44 20.09
N THR A 200 -11.49 22.78 20.87
CA THR A 200 -12.92 23.06 21.02
C THR A 200 -13.24 23.26 22.49
N SER A 201 -14.42 23.75 22.78
CA SER A 201 -14.89 23.90 24.18
C SER A 201 -15.07 22.56 24.92
N TYR A 202 -15.12 21.45 24.19
CA TYR A 202 -15.37 20.11 24.72
C TYR A 202 -14.16 19.18 24.66
N GLY A 203 -13.08 19.58 23.99
CA GLY A 203 -11.86 18.79 23.94
C GLY A 203 -10.86 19.30 22.92
N THR A 204 -9.68 18.70 22.92
CA THR A 204 -8.62 18.90 21.92
C THR A 204 -8.48 17.64 21.09
N TYR A 205 -8.33 17.79 19.79
CA TYR A 205 -8.15 16.72 18.83
C TYR A 205 -6.86 16.97 18.04
N SER A 206 -5.97 16.01 18.07
CA SER A 206 -4.64 16.13 17.44
C SER A 206 -4.61 15.44 16.09
N PHE A 207 -4.06 16.12 15.09
CA PHE A 207 -3.92 15.66 13.71
C PHE A 207 -2.47 15.73 13.29
N VAL A 208 -1.93 14.66 12.74
CA VAL A 208 -0.56 14.62 12.26
C VAL A 208 -0.46 13.83 10.95
N GLY A 209 0.15 14.43 9.94
CA GLY A 209 0.43 13.81 8.65
C GLY A 209 1.94 13.57 8.50
N LEU A 210 2.31 12.34 8.13
CA LEU A 210 3.69 11.90 7.97
C LEU A 210 4.07 11.82 6.50
N ASP A 211 5.15 12.48 6.12
CA ASP A 211 5.72 12.38 4.79
C ASP A 211 6.60 11.13 4.69
N GLY A 212 6.15 10.14 3.93
CA GLY A 212 6.87 8.89 3.70
C GLY A 212 7.73 8.86 2.44
N CYS A 213 7.86 9.98 1.73
CA CYS A 213 8.74 10.07 0.56
C CYS A 213 10.21 9.85 0.96
N PRO A 214 10.95 8.93 0.31
CA PRO A 214 12.36 8.76 0.57
C PRO A 214 13.16 10.03 0.31
N VAL A 215 14.15 10.34 1.15
CA VAL A 215 15.00 11.54 1.01
C VAL A 215 15.75 11.53 -0.31
N VAL A 216 16.22 10.34 -0.73
CA VAL A 216 16.69 10.08 -2.09
C VAL A 216 15.71 9.13 -2.74
N SER A 217 14.79 9.67 -3.49
CA SER A 217 13.81 8.87 -4.19
C SER A 217 14.38 8.26 -5.46
N THR A 218 13.89 7.07 -5.79
CA THR A 218 14.21 6.36 -7.03
C THR A 218 13.20 6.71 -8.12
N SER A 219 13.27 6.02 -9.26
CA SER A 219 12.37 6.26 -10.39
C SER A 219 10.91 6.00 -10.04
N ASN A 220 10.64 4.99 -9.23
CA ASN A 220 9.28 4.58 -8.86
C ASN A 220 9.27 3.87 -7.50
N PRO A 221 9.53 4.57 -6.39
CA PRO A 221 9.45 3.95 -5.07
C PRO A 221 8.01 3.51 -4.79
N PHE A 222 7.85 2.25 -4.42
CA PHE A 222 6.57 1.74 -3.94
C PHE A 222 6.47 1.80 -2.42
N PHE A 223 7.61 1.67 -1.73
CA PHE A 223 7.66 1.68 -0.27
C PHE A 223 8.12 3.03 0.27
N GLY A 224 7.59 3.38 1.45
CA GLY A 224 7.89 4.64 2.12
C GLY A 224 9.00 4.54 3.17
N ILE A 225 9.63 5.68 3.44
CA ILE A 225 10.57 5.85 4.55
C ILE A 225 10.15 7.10 5.33
N ILE A 226 9.69 6.89 6.55
CA ILE A 226 9.51 7.99 7.51
C ILE A 226 10.88 8.23 8.15
N ASP A 227 11.53 9.29 7.72
CA ASP A 227 12.88 9.60 8.14
C ASP A 227 12.99 10.16 9.57
N GLU A 228 14.20 10.41 10.03
CA GLU A 228 14.48 10.89 11.37
C GLU A 228 13.83 12.26 11.64
N VAL A 229 13.82 13.16 10.66
CA VAL A 229 13.22 14.51 10.79
C VAL A 229 11.69 14.40 10.97
N SER A 230 11.05 13.58 10.15
CA SER A 230 9.62 13.32 10.25
C SER A 230 9.26 12.63 11.58
N MET A 231 10.10 11.71 12.04
CA MET A 231 9.93 11.04 13.32
C MET A 231 10.13 11.98 14.51
N ASP A 232 11.10 12.90 14.47
CA ASP A 232 11.28 13.90 15.51
C ASP A 232 10.07 14.85 15.59
N MET A 233 9.55 15.31 14.46
CA MET A 233 8.33 16.11 14.41
C MET A 233 7.17 15.35 15.06
N TYR A 234 6.94 14.11 14.62
CA TYR A 234 5.86 13.25 15.09
C TYR A 234 5.92 13.00 16.59
N THR A 235 7.06 12.54 17.09
CA THR A 235 7.19 12.19 18.51
C THR A 235 7.09 13.39 19.42
N ASN A 236 7.65 14.54 19.05
CA ASN A 236 7.52 15.79 19.80
C ASN A 236 6.07 16.27 19.84
N PHE A 237 5.34 16.15 18.74
CA PHE A 237 3.92 16.48 18.69
C PHE A 237 3.08 15.53 19.56
N MET A 238 3.31 14.23 19.45
CA MET A 238 2.58 13.22 20.23
C MET A 238 2.87 13.33 21.73
N ASP A 239 4.08 13.70 22.15
CA ASP A 239 4.40 13.94 23.57
C ASP A 239 3.61 15.13 24.11
N LYS A 240 3.48 16.22 23.34
CA LYS A 240 2.64 17.37 23.70
C LYS A 240 1.16 16.97 23.77
N ALA A 241 0.67 16.22 22.78
CA ALA A 241 -0.70 15.73 22.78
C ALA A 241 -1.00 14.85 24.00
N LYS A 242 -0.07 13.96 24.36
CA LYS A 242 -0.19 13.10 25.54
C LYS A 242 -0.17 13.88 26.86
N ALA A 243 0.60 14.95 26.93
CA ALA A 243 0.66 15.81 28.11
C ALA A 243 -0.60 16.69 28.27
N ASN A 244 -1.39 16.88 27.23
CA ASN A 244 -2.61 17.68 27.28
C ASN A 244 -3.80 16.85 27.84
N PRO A 245 -4.32 17.17 29.06
CA PRO A 245 -5.41 16.42 29.67
C PRO A 245 -6.75 16.58 28.94
N LYS A 246 -6.88 17.59 28.08
CA LYS A 246 -8.07 17.80 27.23
C LYS A 246 -8.02 17.04 25.92
N ASN A 247 -6.87 16.39 25.58
CA ASN A 247 -6.72 15.67 24.34
C ASN A 247 -7.55 14.39 24.33
N LYS A 248 -8.41 14.25 23.33
CA LYS A 248 -9.37 13.15 23.17
C LYS A 248 -8.89 12.11 22.18
N HIS A 249 -8.52 12.55 20.99
CA HIS A 249 -8.12 11.70 19.87
C HIS A 249 -6.86 12.20 19.19
N ASN A 250 -6.05 11.24 18.74
CA ASN A 250 -4.89 11.46 17.87
C ASN A 250 -5.13 10.76 16.53
N PHE A 251 -5.33 11.55 15.49
CA PHE A 251 -5.49 11.09 14.11
C PHE A 251 -4.14 11.17 13.41
N VAL A 252 -3.71 10.05 12.84
CA VAL A 252 -2.46 9.95 12.09
C VAL A 252 -2.76 9.71 10.63
N PHE A 253 -2.13 10.48 9.75
CA PHE A 253 -2.25 10.36 8.31
C PHE A 253 -0.89 9.99 7.72
N ASN A 254 -0.89 9.10 6.77
CA ASN A 254 0.24 8.75 5.94
C ASN A 254 -0.31 8.29 4.59
N HIS A 255 0.44 8.48 3.52
CA HIS A 255 0.07 7.82 2.27
C HIS A 255 0.26 6.31 2.39
N PHE A 256 1.43 5.90 2.88
CA PHE A 256 1.81 4.51 3.00
C PHE A 256 1.14 3.85 4.22
N PRO A 257 0.46 2.70 4.05
CA PRO A 257 0.09 1.84 5.17
C PRO A 257 1.30 1.49 6.05
N GLU A 258 1.07 1.23 7.34
CA GLU A 258 2.13 0.91 8.29
C GLU A 258 3.06 -0.20 7.78
N THR A 259 2.48 -1.18 7.09
CA THR A 259 3.19 -2.36 6.55
C THR A 259 4.11 -2.06 5.39
N THR A 260 3.90 -0.95 4.69
CA THR A 260 4.71 -0.54 3.52
C THR A 260 5.70 0.57 3.83
N ALA A 261 5.76 1.06 5.06
CA ALA A 261 6.69 2.09 5.47
C ALA A 261 7.78 1.58 6.43
N LYS A 262 8.97 2.11 6.32
CA LYS A 262 10.03 2.01 7.32
C LYS A 262 10.03 3.27 8.18
N PHE A 263 10.11 3.12 9.49
CA PHE A 263 10.15 4.23 10.43
C PHE A 263 11.55 4.34 11.02
N ALA A 264 12.19 5.49 10.86
CA ALA A 264 13.47 5.79 11.49
C ALA A 264 13.31 5.91 13.02
N LYS A 265 14.41 5.85 13.73
CA LYS A 265 14.45 6.33 15.11
C LYS A 265 14.61 7.85 15.10
N THR A 266 14.11 8.50 16.14
CA THR A 266 14.40 9.91 16.38
C THR A 266 15.87 10.10 16.76
N THR A 267 16.37 11.34 16.70
CA THR A 267 17.68 11.73 17.23
C THR A 267 17.87 11.34 18.71
N SER A 268 16.78 11.33 19.47
CA SER A 268 16.74 10.89 20.88
C SER A 268 16.54 9.38 21.08
N GLY A 269 16.48 8.60 20.00
CA GLY A 269 16.34 7.14 20.03
C GLY A 269 14.92 6.62 20.19
N LYS A 270 13.88 7.48 20.19
CA LYS A 270 12.47 7.08 20.25
C LYS A 270 12.08 6.36 18.96
N ARG A 271 11.11 5.43 19.05
CA ARG A 271 10.66 4.58 17.95
C ARG A 271 9.18 4.81 17.67
N TRP A 272 8.73 4.50 16.47
CA TRP A 272 7.32 4.45 16.10
C TRP A 272 6.49 3.63 17.10
N THR A 273 6.98 2.45 17.47
CA THR A 273 6.32 1.52 18.37
C THR A 273 6.05 2.06 19.77
N ASP A 274 6.84 3.04 20.22
CA ASP A 274 6.67 3.66 21.55
C ASP A 274 5.40 4.52 21.61
N TYR A 275 4.86 4.93 20.44
CA TYR A 275 3.73 5.85 20.27
C TYR A 275 2.47 5.21 19.69
N THR A 276 2.53 3.99 19.18
CA THR A 276 1.36 3.33 18.54
C THR A 276 0.15 3.23 19.47
N LYS A 277 0.38 3.08 20.78
CA LYS A 277 -0.67 3.07 21.80
C LYS A 277 -1.39 4.43 21.96
N ASP A 278 -0.79 5.50 21.49
CA ASP A 278 -1.32 6.85 21.58
C ASP A 278 -2.10 7.24 20.31
N ILE A 279 -2.11 6.43 19.27
CA ILE A 279 -2.89 6.60 18.04
C ILE A 279 -4.33 6.15 18.26
N SER A 280 -5.30 7.00 17.90
CA SER A 280 -6.71 6.62 17.88
C SER A 280 -7.09 5.96 16.56
N LEU A 281 -6.74 6.61 15.44
CA LEU A 281 -7.05 6.15 14.10
C LEU A 281 -5.91 6.54 13.15
N MET A 282 -5.51 5.62 12.29
CA MET A 282 -4.58 5.89 11.19
C MET A 282 -5.33 5.81 9.85
N LEU A 283 -5.13 6.80 9.00
CA LEU A 283 -5.78 6.96 7.71
C LEU A 283 -4.72 7.00 6.61
N THR A 284 -4.82 6.07 5.67
CA THR A 284 -3.81 5.85 4.62
C THR A 284 -4.44 5.73 3.24
N GLY A 285 -3.63 5.64 2.19
CA GLY A 285 -3.98 5.32 0.82
C GLY A 285 -3.05 4.26 0.26
N HIS A 286 -2.62 4.38 -1.02
CA HIS A 286 -1.54 3.66 -1.68
C HIS A 286 -1.90 2.34 -2.37
N PHE A 287 -2.62 1.43 -1.72
CA PHE A 287 -2.92 0.12 -2.31
C PHE A 287 -4.08 0.15 -3.30
N HIS A 288 -4.82 1.26 -3.36
CA HIS A 288 -6.04 1.37 -4.16
C HIS A 288 -7.05 0.27 -3.80
N SER A 289 -7.45 -0.54 -4.78
CA SER A 289 -8.33 -1.69 -4.57
C SER A 289 -7.61 -3.05 -4.70
N LEU A 290 -6.27 -3.07 -4.54
CA LEU A 290 -5.46 -4.28 -4.76
C LEU A 290 -5.90 -5.49 -3.91
N GLY A 291 -6.36 -5.23 -2.69
CA GLY A 291 -6.87 -6.27 -1.77
C GLY A 291 -8.38 -6.40 -1.72
N GLY A 292 -9.10 -5.70 -2.62
CA GLY A 292 -10.56 -5.58 -2.62
C GLY A 292 -11.02 -4.17 -2.26
N ASN A 293 -12.33 -4.00 -2.09
CA ASN A 293 -12.92 -2.66 -1.88
C ASN A 293 -12.63 -2.04 -0.51
N TYR A 294 -12.20 -2.84 0.47
CA TYR A 294 -12.00 -2.41 1.85
C TYR A 294 -10.68 -2.96 2.39
N LEU A 295 -9.73 -2.09 2.62
CA LEU A 295 -8.41 -2.37 3.17
C LEU A 295 -8.34 -1.78 4.58
N TYR A 296 -8.77 -2.56 5.57
CA TYR A 296 -8.85 -2.16 6.96
C TYR A 296 -8.14 -3.17 7.85
N ALA A 297 -7.42 -2.70 8.86
CA ALA A 297 -6.78 -3.59 9.82
C ALA A 297 -6.82 -3.03 11.24
N TYR A 298 -7.10 -3.90 12.21
CA TYR A 298 -6.72 -3.66 13.59
C TYR A 298 -5.26 -4.07 13.78
N HIS A 299 -4.40 -3.10 14.05
CA HIS A 299 -3.10 -3.34 14.64
C HIS A 299 -3.24 -3.57 16.16
N ARG A 300 -2.10 -3.83 16.83
CA ARG A 300 -2.14 -4.08 18.26
C ARG A 300 -2.90 -2.98 19.03
N ASN A 301 -2.60 -1.72 18.75
CA ASN A 301 -3.03 -0.59 19.54
C ASN A 301 -4.01 0.34 18.84
N PHE A 302 -4.13 0.30 17.53
CA PHE A 302 -4.93 1.24 16.74
C PHE A 302 -5.65 0.57 15.57
N LEU A 303 -6.61 1.28 15.01
CA LEU A 303 -7.28 0.92 13.77
C LEU A 303 -6.61 1.69 12.62
N GLU A 304 -6.27 0.98 11.55
CA GLU A 304 -5.83 1.55 10.28
C GLU A 304 -6.88 1.32 9.20
N LEU A 305 -7.18 2.38 8.45
CA LEU A 305 -8.13 2.37 7.36
C LEU A 305 -7.48 2.99 6.13
N GLU A 306 -7.10 2.15 5.21
CA GLU A 306 -6.68 2.59 3.88
C GLU A 306 -7.92 2.98 3.07
N LEU A 307 -7.83 4.06 2.30
CA LEU A 307 -8.87 4.50 1.39
C LEU A 307 -8.50 4.10 -0.03
N SER A 308 -9.38 3.36 -0.69
CA SER A 308 -9.23 3.03 -2.11
C SER A 308 -9.20 4.30 -2.97
N ASP A 309 -8.60 4.20 -4.14
CA ASP A 309 -8.25 5.31 -5.02
C ASP A 309 -9.43 6.20 -5.43
N PHE A 310 -9.13 7.47 -5.48
CA PHE A 310 -10.02 8.48 -6.05
C PHE A 310 -9.98 8.49 -7.57
N ARG A 311 -8.86 8.09 -8.14
CA ARG A 311 -8.59 8.07 -9.58
C ARG A 311 -9.67 7.38 -10.39
N MET A 312 -9.92 6.09 -10.15
CA MET A 312 -10.86 5.27 -10.93
C MET A 312 -12.20 5.12 -10.24
N HIS A 313 -12.19 5.03 -8.92
CA HIS A 313 -13.36 4.66 -8.15
C HIS A 313 -14.09 5.86 -7.54
N GLY A 314 -13.48 7.07 -7.58
CA GLY A 314 -14.08 8.27 -7.00
C GLY A 314 -14.43 8.11 -5.51
N ARG A 315 -13.58 7.38 -4.75
CA ARG A 315 -13.87 7.10 -3.33
C ARG A 315 -13.42 8.24 -2.44
N TYR A 316 -14.26 8.60 -1.49
CA TYR A 316 -13.94 9.52 -0.42
C TYR A 316 -14.53 9.05 0.90
N ARG A 317 -13.93 9.44 2.00
CA ARG A 317 -14.30 9.02 3.35
C ARG A 317 -14.77 10.22 4.16
N ILE A 318 -15.91 10.08 4.84
CA ILE A 318 -16.38 11.02 5.84
C ILE A 318 -16.07 10.41 7.21
N VAL A 319 -15.41 11.20 8.06
CA VAL A 319 -15.14 10.86 9.46
C VAL A 319 -15.75 11.94 10.34
N SER A 320 -16.61 11.53 11.25
CA SER A 320 -17.16 12.44 12.26
C SER A 320 -16.68 12.09 13.65
N VAL A 321 -16.60 13.11 14.51
CA VAL A 321 -16.38 12.96 15.94
C VAL A 321 -17.61 13.56 16.63
N ASP A 322 -18.43 12.70 17.19
CA ASP A 322 -19.71 13.03 17.81
C ASP A 322 -19.69 12.64 19.28
N ASN A 323 -19.56 13.61 20.19
CA ASN A 323 -19.36 13.37 21.62
C ASN A 323 -18.20 12.36 21.88
N ASP A 324 -17.06 12.58 21.24
CA ASP A 324 -15.85 11.73 21.26
C ASP A 324 -16.03 10.34 20.62
N ILE A 325 -17.16 10.03 19.99
CA ILE A 325 -17.37 8.83 19.18
C ILE A 325 -16.95 9.13 17.74
N VAL A 326 -16.05 8.33 17.19
CA VAL A 326 -15.55 8.46 15.81
C VAL A 326 -16.34 7.56 14.89
N SER A 327 -17.09 8.12 13.96
CA SER A 327 -17.85 7.35 12.96
C SER A 327 -17.30 7.57 11.57
N ILE A 328 -17.36 6.54 10.74
CA ILE A 328 -16.66 6.45 9.44
C ILE A 328 -17.64 5.93 8.38
N THR A 329 -17.68 6.61 7.24
CA THR A 329 -18.43 6.16 6.06
C THR A 329 -17.60 6.40 4.81
N ASP A 330 -17.36 5.35 4.02
CA ASP A 330 -16.76 5.44 2.71
C ASP A 330 -17.85 5.60 1.66
N ASN A 331 -17.71 6.61 0.82
CA ASN A 331 -18.66 6.97 -0.22
C ASN A 331 -17.99 6.89 -1.60
N ILE A 332 -18.80 6.92 -2.63
CA ILE A 332 -18.38 6.94 -4.03
C ILE A 332 -19.06 8.13 -4.70
N LEU A 333 -18.37 8.81 -5.60
CA LEU A 333 -18.97 9.86 -6.40
C LEU A 333 -20.15 9.32 -7.20
N PRO A 334 -21.29 10.06 -7.26
CA PRO A 334 -22.47 9.65 -8.03
C PRO A 334 -22.26 9.87 -9.53
N LEU A 335 -21.15 9.37 -10.05
CA LEU A 335 -20.75 9.44 -11.44
C LEU A 335 -20.84 8.05 -12.09
N PRO A 336 -21.08 7.94 -13.41
CA PRO A 336 -21.04 6.66 -14.10
C PRO A 336 -19.68 5.98 -13.92
N LYS A 337 -19.60 4.66 -14.07
CA LYS A 337 -18.32 3.94 -14.03
C LYS A 337 -17.45 4.32 -15.24
N VAL A 338 -16.14 4.43 -15.00
CA VAL A 338 -15.12 4.60 -16.04
C VAL A 338 -15.24 3.50 -17.12
N PRO A 339 -15.02 3.81 -18.42
CA PRO A 339 -14.51 5.08 -18.92
C PRO A 339 -15.60 6.09 -19.24
N TYR A 340 -15.50 7.31 -18.72
CA TYR A 340 -16.23 8.42 -19.30
C TYR A 340 -15.32 9.26 -20.17
N ASP A 341 -15.97 10.11 -20.97
CA ASP A 341 -15.29 11.06 -21.85
C ASP A 341 -14.68 12.26 -21.10
N PHE A 342 -13.98 12.02 -19.97
CA PHE A 342 -13.04 12.99 -19.45
C PHE A 342 -11.74 12.95 -20.25
N LYS A 343 -11.84 13.02 -21.57
CA LYS A 343 -10.69 12.92 -22.47
C LYS A 343 -9.79 14.14 -22.46
N THR A 344 -10.12 15.17 -21.66
CA THR A 344 -9.31 16.38 -21.67
C THR A 344 -8.33 16.37 -20.53
N SER A 345 -7.05 16.23 -20.87
CA SER A 345 -5.92 16.62 -20.03
C SER A 345 -5.94 18.13 -19.70
N GLU A 346 -6.82 18.90 -20.33
CA GLU A 346 -6.91 20.34 -20.20
C GLU A 346 -7.97 20.72 -19.17
N VAL A 347 -7.53 20.91 -17.92
CA VAL A 347 -8.40 21.34 -16.81
C VAL A 347 -9.16 22.63 -17.14
N ASP A 348 -8.55 23.56 -17.89
CA ASP A 348 -9.22 24.79 -18.29
C ASP A 348 -10.49 24.50 -19.11
N LYS A 349 -10.44 23.55 -20.03
CA LYS A 349 -11.62 23.14 -20.81
C LYS A 349 -12.69 22.47 -19.96
N LEU A 350 -12.28 21.69 -18.95
CA LEU A 350 -13.22 21.07 -18.00
C LEU A 350 -13.93 22.12 -17.14
N ILE A 351 -13.21 23.18 -16.75
CA ILE A 351 -13.75 24.31 -15.99
C ILE A 351 -14.71 25.13 -16.84
N GLU A 352 -14.32 25.47 -18.07
CA GLU A 352 -15.12 26.30 -18.98
C GLU A 352 -16.36 25.56 -19.52
N ASN A 353 -16.21 24.26 -19.79
CA ASN A 353 -17.24 23.42 -20.39
C ASN A 353 -17.37 22.08 -19.61
N PRO A 354 -17.90 22.10 -18.38
CA PRO A 354 -18.03 20.88 -17.60
C PRO A 354 -18.93 19.87 -18.30
N PRO A 355 -18.60 18.56 -18.20
CA PRO A 355 -19.43 17.50 -18.78
C PRO A 355 -20.87 17.56 -18.26
N GLU A 356 -21.84 17.23 -19.12
CA GLU A 356 -23.28 17.24 -18.77
C GLU A 356 -23.58 16.44 -17.49
N VAL A 357 -22.82 15.36 -17.23
CA VAL A 357 -22.97 14.56 -16.03
C VAL A 357 -22.75 15.37 -14.72
N PHE A 358 -22.02 16.48 -14.77
CA PHE A 358 -21.83 17.37 -13.60
C PHE A 358 -23.09 18.15 -13.21
N ASN A 359 -24.07 18.22 -14.11
CA ASN A 359 -25.34 18.93 -13.89
C ASN A 359 -26.44 18.01 -13.34
N LYS A 360 -26.13 16.73 -13.10
CA LYS A 360 -27.13 15.80 -12.52
C LYS A 360 -27.30 16.06 -11.03
N ASP A 361 -28.53 15.85 -10.57
CA ASP A 361 -28.86 15.93 -9.14
C ASP A 361 -28.01 14.95 -8.32
N ILE A 362 -27.58 15.41 -7.14
CA ILE A 362 -26.76 14.64 -6.22
C ILE A 362 -27.68 14.03 -5.16
N PRO A 363 -27.71 12.70 -5.03
CA PRO A 363 -28.47 12.05 -3.95
C PRO A 363 -28.01 12.54 -2.57
N PRO A 364 -28.91 12.62 -1.57
CA PRO A 364 -28.52 12.94 -0.21
C PRO A 364 -27.40 12.02 0.28
N ILE A 365 -26.34 12.58 0.86
CA ILE A 365 -25.23 11.81 1.45
C ILE A 365 -25.55 11.57 2.91
N VAL A 366 -25.66 10.30 3.30
CA VAL A 366 -26.08 9.89 4.65
C VAL A 366 -24.87 9.37 5.44
N HIS A 367 -24.64 9.92 6.65
CA HIS A 367 -23.58 9.50 7.55
C HIS A 367 -24.13 9.28 8.96
N ILE A 368 -24.11 8.02 9.43
CA ILE A 368 -24.63 7.65 10.74
C ILE A 368 -23.53 7.89 11.79
N THR A 369 -23.80 8.77 12.77
CA THR A 369 -22.85 9.05 13.83
C THR A 369 -23.11 8.20 15.08
N LEU A 370 -24.38 7.87 15.36
CA LEU A 370 -24.79 6.96 16.44
C LEU A 370 -26.00 6.12 15.99
N PRO A 371 -26.08 4.85 16.42
CA PRO A 371 -25.12 4.10 17.23
C PRO A 371 -23.78 3.92 16.52
N LYS A 372 -22.74 3.63 17.29
CA LYS A 372 -21.40 3.37 16.77
C LYS A 372 -21.40 2.14 15.85
N ASN A 373 -20.74 2.24 14.69
CA ASN A 373 -20.44 1.07 13.86
C ASN A 373 -19.45 0.18 14.58
N SER A 374 -19.89 -0.98 15.05
CA SER A 374 -19.11 -1.94 15.84
C SER A 374 -17.93 -2.59 15.09
N ARG A 375 -17.89 -2.43 13.76
CA ARG A 375 -16.72 -2.82 12.95
C ARG A 375 -15.52 -1.90 13.19
N PHE A 376 -15.75 -0.65 13.59
CA PHE A 376 -14.72 0.41 13.64
C PHE A 376 -14.53 0.98 15.05
N ASN A 377 -14.74 0.18 16.09
CA ASN A 377 -14.50 0.61 17.46
C ASN A 377 -13.01 0.92 17.65
N LEU A 378 -12.70 2.13 18.13
CA LEU A 378 -11.31 2.50 18.40
C LEU A 378 -10.81 1.84 19.68
N LYS A 379 -9.50 1.63 19.78
CA LYS A 379 -8.89 1.00 20.96
C LYS A 379 -8.78 1.95 22.14
N ARG A 380 -8.87 3.26 21.88
CA ARG A 380 -8.80 4.31 22.92
C ARG A 380 -9.66 5.51 22.55
N GLY A 381 -9.94 6.32 23.56
CA GLY A 381 -10.52 7.66 23.40
C GLY A 381 -12.04 7.70 23.28
N GLU A 382 -12.70 6.62 22.91
CA GLU A 382 -14.15 6.59 22.70
C GLU A 382 -14.93 6.24 23.99
N PRO A 383 -15.92 7.05 24.40
CA PRO A 383 -16.83 6.71 25.51
C PRO A 383 -17.93 5.74 25.04
N ILE A 384 -17.54 4.56 24.54
CA ILE A 384 -18.44 3.61 23.87
C ILE A 384 -19.62 3.20 24.78
N GLN A 385 -19.38 2.97 26.07
CA GLN A 385 -20.44 2.58 27.00
C GLN A 385 -21.56 3.62 27.09
N GLU A 386 -21.20 4.92 27.07
CA GLU A 386 -22.18 5.99 27.04
C GLU A 386 -22.96 6.05 25.73
N SER A 387 -22.31 5.73 24.62
CA SER A 387 -22.96 5.73 23.30
C SER A 387 -24.03 4.64 23.18
N TYR A 388 -23.83 3.50 23.84
CA TYR A 388 -24.83 2.40 23.86
C TYR A 388 -26.07 2.72 24.66
N SER A 389 -25.97 3.60 25.62
CA SER A 389 -27.12 4.09 26.39
C SER A 389 -27.89 5.23 25.71
N SER A 390 -27.45 5.69 24.55
CA SER A 390 -28.10 6.75 23.79
C SER A 390 -29.51 6.33 23.34
N GLU A 391 -30.52 7.07 23.74
CA GLU A 391 -31.90 6.94 23.26
C GLU A 391 -32.12 7.54 21.85
N TYR A 392 -31.04 7.99 21.18
CA TYR A 392 -31.13 8.61 19.88
C TYR A 392 -30.27 7.88 18.86
N VAL A 393 -30.87 7.64 17.69
CA VAL A 393 -30.11 7.46 16.44
C VAL A 393 -29.76 8.85 15.94
N ARG A 394 -28.49 9.07 15.57
CA ARG A 394 -27.98 10.37 15.12
C ARG A 394 -27.37 10.21 13.72
N VAL A 395 -27.77 11.11 12.82
CA VAL A 395 -27.41 11.00 11.39
C VAL A 395 -27.12 12.38 10.82
N LEU A 396 -25.99 12.55 10.17
CA LEU A 396 -25.73 13.69 9.30
C LEU A 396 -26.29 13.39 7.92
N VAL A 397 -27.09 14.30 7.37
CA VAL A 397 -27.61 14.20 6.00
C VAL A 397 -27.22 15.47 5.26
N PHE A 398 -26.32 15.30 4.30
CA PHE A 398 -25.83 16.37 3.45
C PHE A 398 -26.63 16.38 2.15
N SER A 399 -27.21 17.51 1.81
CA SER A 399 -28.03 17.68 0.62
C SER A 399 -28.10 19.16 0.21
N ASP A 400 -28.24 19.41 -1.08
CA ASP A 400 -28.55 20.73 -1.62
C ASP A 400 -29.97 21.20 -1.29
N PHE A 401 -30.83 20.27 -0.93
CA PHE A 401 -32.22 20.56 -0.62
C PHE A 401 -32.43 20.98 0.84
N PRO A 402 -33.37 21.89 1.10
CA PRO A 402 -33.67 22.30 2.47
C PRO A 402 -34.10 21.10 3.35
N PRO A 403 -33.67 21.05 4.62
CA PRO A 403 -33.97 19.92 5.50
C PRO A 403 -35.48 19.55 5.57
N LYS A 404 -36.38 20.52 5.53
CA LYS A 404 -37.84 20.31 5.57
C LYS A 404 -38.38 19.49 4.41
N THR A 405 -37.65 19.37 3.31
CA THR A 405 -38.07 18.60 2.11
C THR A 405 -37.51 17.17 2.11
N LEU A 406 -36.59 16.85 3.01
CA LEU A 406 -36.00 15.54 3.13
C LEU A 406 -36.89 14.59 3.94
N LYS A 407 -37.07 13.37 3.45
CA LYS A 407 -37.79 12.28 4.15
C LYS A 407 -36.77 11.21 4.56
N LEU A 408 -36.70 10.94 5.87
CA LEU A 408 -35.78 9.93 6.42
C LEU A 408 -36.56 8.71 6.92
N SER A 409 -36.03 7.52 6.70
CA SER A 409 -36.56 6.26 7.17
C SER A 409 -35.48 5.42 7.83
N LEU A 410 -35.81 4.79 8.96
CA LEU A 410 -34.91 3.91 9.72
C LEU A 410 -35.31 2.45 9.51
N TYR A 411 -34.33 1.62 9.22
CA TYR A 411 -34.47 0.15 9.17
C TYR A 411 -33.50 -0.48 10.16
N ILE A 412 -33.96 -1.48 10.90
CA ILE A 412 -33.12 -2.30 11.77
C ILE A 412 -33.40 -3.76 11.40
N ASP A 413 -32.34 -4.51 11.08
CA ASP A 413 -32.41 -5.88 10.57
C ASP A 413 -33.42 -6.01 9.40
N ASP A 414 -33.29 -5.06 8.46
CA ASP A 414 -34.12 -4.90 7.26
C ASP A 414 -35.60 -4.63 7.53
N LYS A 415 -36.00 -4.36 8.77
CA LYS A 415 -37.36 -4.02 9.15
C LYS A 415 -37.52 -2.52 9.32
N LEU A 416 -38.49 -1.92 8.60
CA LEU A 416 -38.83 -0.51 8.74
C LEU A 416 -39.35 -0.24 10.16
N GLN A 417 -38.81 0.82 10.79
CA GLN A 417 -39.23 1.27 12.13
C GLN A 417 -40.31 2.36 12.02
N ASN A 418 -41.57 1.95 11.87
CA ASN A 418 -42.68 2.87 11.63
C ASN A 418 -42.92 3.88 12.77
N ASN A 419 -42.47 3.57 14.00
CA ASN A 419 -42.69 4.40 15.17
C ASN A 419 -41.49 5.33 15.45
N VAL A 420 -40.54 5.43 14.51
CA VAL A 420 -39.35 6.26 14.66
C VAL A 420 -39.42 7.42 13.68
N GLU A 421 -39.47 8.62 14.19
CA GLU A 421 -39.50 9.86 13.41
C GLU A 421 -38.23 10.65 13.60
N PHE A 422 -37.61 11.06 12.48
CA PHE A 422 -36.44 11.91 12.47
C PHE A 422 -36.79 13.38 12.60
N GLN A 423 -36.09 14.08 13.51
CA GLN A 423 -36.18 15.51 13.71
C GLN A 423 -34.87 16.20 13.32
N TYR A 424 -34.95 17.26 12.53
CA TYR A 424 -33.79 18.09 12.22
C TYR A 424 -33.45 19.02 13.37
N VAL A 425 -32.21 18.94 13.86
CA VAL A 425 -31.73 19.74 15.00
C VAL A 425 -30.60 20.70 14.61
N GLY A 426 -30.17 20.72 13.37
CA GLY A 426 -29.15 21.62 12.87
C GLY A 426 -29.48 23.12 12.95
N ASN A 427 -30.77 23.48 13.15
CA ASN A 427 -31.21 24.89 13.29
C ASN A 427 -31.12 25.43 14.73
N LYS A 428 -30.77 24.59 15.72
CA LYS A 428 -30.67 25.05 17.08
C LYS A 428 -29.53 26.07 17.22
N LYS A 429 -29.83 27.28 17.70
CA LYS A 429 -28.81 28.28 18.01
C LYS A 429 -27.81 27.69 19.02
N LEU A 430 -26.63 27.46 18.54
CA LEU A 430 -25.50 27.09 19.38
C LEU A 430 -24.95 28.34 20.06
N THR A 431 -24.49 28.23 21.25
CA THR A 431 -23.66 29.28 21.87
C THR A 431 -22.46 29.50 20.96
N LYS A 432 -22.25 30.74 20.49
CA LYS A 432 -21.05 31.11 19.73
C LYS A 432 -19.82 30.60 20.45
N ARG A 433 -19.07 29.69 19.83
CA ARG A 433 -17.86 29.13 20.38
C ARG A 433 -16.77 29.29 19.33
N ASP A 434 -15.70 29.93 19.72
CA ASP A 434 -14.52 30.06 18.85
C ASP A 434 -13.70 28.78 19.00
N ASN A 435 -13.68 27.98 17.95
CA ASN A 435 -12.76 26.85 17.86
C ASN A 435 -11.43 27.36 17.25
N THR A 436 -10.32 26.81 17.71
CA THR A 436 -9.00 27.27 17.28
C THR A 436 -8.20 26.10 16.70
N ILE A 437 -7.48 26.35 15.63
CA ILE A 437 -6.46 25.46 15.10
C ILE A 437 -5.11 26.01 15.50
N HIS A 438 -4.31 25.20 16.17
CA HIS A 438 -2.93 25.50 16.49
C HIS A 438 -2.03 24.62 15.62
N VAL A 439 -1.43 25.22 14.60
CA VAL A 439 -0.51 24.54 13.68
C VAL A 439 0.88 24.50 14.30
N ASN A 440 1.51 23.34 14.28
CA ASN A 440 2.86 23.09 14.77
C ASN A 440 3.67 22.34 13.71
N THR A 441 3.80 22.91 12.52
CA THR A 441 4.60 22.33 11.45
C THR A 441 6.02 22.92 11.45
N ARG A 442 6.95 22.24 10.79
CA ARG A 442 8.26 22.80 10.47
C ARG A 442 8.29 23.18 9.01
N ASP A 443 8.80 24.39 8.73
CA ASP A 443 9.03 24.85 7.37
C ASP A 443 10.24 24.16 6.73
N ASP A 444 10.53 24.51 5.48
CA ASP A 444 11.66 23.99 4.71
C ASP A 444 13.02 24.25 5.34
N GLN A 445 13.12 25.27 6.20
CA GLN A 445 14.34 25.67 6.91
C GLN A 445 14.44 25.02 8.30
N ASN A 446 13.57 24.04 8.59
CA ASN A 446 13.47 23.36 9.88
C ASN A 446 13.05 24.28 11.05
N GLN A 447 12.44 25.45 10.73
CA GLN A 447 11.91 26.37 11.73
C GLN A 447 10.48 25.96 12.11
N ASN A 448 10.14 26.11 13.41
CA ASN A 448 8.80 25.83 13.87
C ASN A 448 7.85 26.92 13.39
N VAL A 449 6.89 26.55 12.57
CA VAL A 449 5.76 27.42 12.20
C VAL A 449 4.66 27.20 13.24
N ASN A 450 4.43 28.25 14.06
CA ASN A 450 3.34 28.25 15.05
C ASN A 450 2.28 29.24 14.56
N GLU A 451 1.25 28.75 13.93
CA GLU A 451 0.16 29.56 13.44
C GLU A 451 -1.14 29.23 14.20
N HIS A 452 -1.95 30.25 14.42
CA HIS A 452 -3.23 30.13 15.09
C HIS A 452 -4.34 30.64 14.20
N TYR A 453 -5.33 29.80 13.96
CA TYR A 453 -6.51 30.13 13.17
C TYR A 453 -7.77 30.01 14.01
N THR A 454 -8.61 31.03 14.00
CA THR A 454 -9.97 30.93 14.52
C THR A 454 -10.86 30.27 13.49
N VAL A 455 -11.55 29.21 13.89
CA VAL A 455 -12.46 28.45 13.02
C VAL A 455 -13.88 28.85 13.33
N ASN A 456 -14.59 29.36 12.35
CA ASN A 456 -16.01 29.58 12.49
C ASN A 456 -16.73 28.26 12.74
N TYR A 457 -17.51 28.22 13.79
CA TYR A 457 -18.29 27.03 14.10
C TYR A 457 -19.34 26.79 13.01
N LYS A 458 -19.29 25.61 12.40
CA LYS A 458 -20.26 25.16 11.40
C LYS A 458 -21.35 24.36 12.11
N THR A 459 -22.61 24.72 11.89
CA THR A 459 -23.71 23.92 12.42
C THR A 459 -23.87 22.66 11.57
N PRO A 460 -23.64 21.46 12.13
CA PRO A 460 -23.76 20.23 11.35
C PRO A 460 -25.21 19.95 10.99
N PRO A 461 -25.49 19.39 9.78
CA PRO A 461 -26.84 19.04 9.33
C PRO A 461 -27.34 17.75 9.99
N LEU A 462 -27.54 17.82 11.32
CA LEU A 462 -27.84 16.70 12.17
C LEU A 462 -29.34 16.43 12.26
N TRP A 463 -29.67 15.16 12.10
CA TRP A 463 -30.98 14.59 12.35
C TRP A 463 -30.88 13.62 13.53
N ILE A 464 -31.90 13.62 14.38
CA ILE A 464 -31.98 12.70 15.51
C ILE A 464 -33.34 12.01 15.50
N ALA A 465 -33.37 10.76 15.94
CA ALA A 465 -34.61 10.02 16.11
C ALA A 465 -34.55 9.23 17.43
N LYS A 466 -35.61 9.32 18.22
CA LYS A 466 -35.73 8.47 19.43
C LYS A 466 -35.99 7.04 19.03
N TRP A 467 -35.33 6.10 19.69
CA TRP A 467 -35.50 4.67 19.45
C TRP A 467 -35.44 3.89 20.78
N ASN A 468 -36.03 2.71 20.77
CA ASN A 468 -35.88 1.80 21.91
C ASN A 468 -34.67 0.89 21.69
N ASN A 469 -33.54 1.28 22.27
CA ASN A 469 -32.28 0.54 22.15
C ASN A 469 -32.24 -0.73 23.01
N THR A 470 -33.07 -0.83 24.07
CA THR A 470 -33.01 -1.94 25.03
C THR A 470 -33.33 -3.29 24.40
N ILE A 471 -34.18 -3.32 23.36
CA ILE A 471 -34.56 -4.54 22.65
C ILE A 471 -33.43 -5.13 21.80
N TYR A 472 -32.39 -4.35 21.50
CA TYR A 472 -31.21 -4.76 20.74
C TYR A 472 -30.00 -5.04 21.62
N ASN A 473 -30.15 -5.00 22.95
CA ASN A 473 -29.08 -5.34 23.90
C ASN A 473 -29.12 -6.85 24.24
N ASP A 474 -29.17 -7.67 23.20
CA ASP A 474 -29.27 -9.14 23.28
C ASP A 474 -27.91 -9.84 23.07
N GLY A 475 -26.82 -9.06 22.97
CA GLY A 475 -25.47 -9.59 22.76
C GLY A 475 -25.18 -9.99 21.30
N LYS A 476 -26.06 -9.67 20.36
CA LYS A 476 -25.89 -9.96 18.93
C LYS A 476 -25.49 -8.72 18.14
N SER A 477 -25.04 -8.94 16.93
CA SER A 477 -24.80 -7.89 15.94
C SER A 477 -26.09 -7.61 15.17
N HIS A 478 -26.46 -6.35 15.08
CA HIS A 478 -27.62 -5.86 14.33
C HIS A 478 -27.19 -4.99 13.18
N SER A 479 -28.01 -4.90 12.13
CA SER A 479 -27.85 -3.93 11.05
C SER A 479 -28.76 -2.73 11.25
N LEU A 480 -28.22 -1.52 11.06
CA LEU A 480 -29.00 -0.30 11.04
C LEU A 480 -28.78 0.42 9.73
N LYS A 481 -29.86 0.72 9.02
CA LYS A 481 -29.84 1.41 7.73
C LYS A 481 -30.73 2.64 7.79
N VAL A 482 -30.19 3.76 7.32
CA VAL A 482 -30.95 5.01 7.15
C VAL A 482 -31.04 5.33 5.67
N ILE A 483 -32.24 5.65 5.23
CA ILE A 483 -32.54 6.11 3.87
C ILE A 483 -33.02 7.55 3.96
N ALA A 484 -32.44 8.42 3.14
CA ALA A 484 -32.91 9.79 2.95
C ALA A 484 -33.36 9.96 1.48
N ILE A 485 -34.52 10.59 1.31
CA ILE A 485 -35.10 10.88 -0.02
C ILE A 485 -35.35 12.38 -0.09
N ASP A 486 -34.88 13.05 -1.15
CA ASP A 486 -35.11 14.45 -1.41
C ASP A 486 -36.40 14.73 -2.20
N SER A 487 -36.65 16.00 -2.50
CA SER A 487 -37.84 16.44 -3.28
C SER A 487 -37.82 15.96 -4.73
N ASN A 488 -36.70 15.61 -5.29
CA ASN A 488 -36.53 15.05 -6.63
C ASN A 488 -36.58 13.51 -6.64
N ASN A 489 -36.97 12.91 -5.50
CA ASN A 489 -36.98 11.46 -5.29
C ASN A 489 -35.61 10.76 -5.43
N MET A 490 -34.52 11.52 -5.34
CA MET A 490 -33.19 10.95 -5.27
C MET A 490 -33.00 10.31 -3.90
N LYS A 491 -32.43 9.11 -3.90
CA LYS A 491 -32.28 8.29 -2.70
C LYS A 491 -30.80 8.18 -2.29
N GLY A 492 -30.50 8.58 -1.06
CA GLY A 492 -29.25 8.27 -0.39
C GLY A 492 -29.45 7.28 0.75
N GLU A 493 -28.50 6.37 0.95
CA GLU A 493 -28.61 5.40 2.04
C GLU A 493 -27.23 5.03 2.61
N THR A 494 -27.21 4.71 3.89
CA THR A 494 -26.03 4.16 4.58
C THR A 494 -26.47 3.09 5.56
N SER A 495 -25.67 2.03 5.65
CA SER A 495 -25.90 0.91 6.57
C SER A 495 -24.66 0.67 7.42
N ILE A 496 -24.88 0.43 8.71
CA ILE A 496 -23.83 0.06 9.66
C ILE A 496 -24.20 -1.22 10.40
N LYS A 497 -23.21 -1.88 10.99
CA LYS A 497 -23.45 -2.88 12.03
C LYS A 497 -23.25 -2.26 13.39
N PHE A 498 -24.10 -2.62 14.34
CA PHE A 498 -23.98 -2.14 15.70
C PHE A 498 -24.19 -3.24 16.73
N ARG A 499 -23.58 -3.06 17.88
CA ARG A 499 -23.70 -3.91 19.06
C ARG A 499 -23.78 -3.04 20.31
N LEU A 500 -24.65 -3.41 21.23
CA LEU A 500 -24.81 -2.68 22.48
C LEU A 500 -24.09 -3.36 23.67
N ASP A 501 -23.43 -4.50 23.43
CA ASP A 501 -22.61 -5.21 24.42
C ASP A 501 -21.13 -4.79 24.44
N GLY A 502 -20.74 -3.83 23.60
CA GLY A 502 -19.36 -3.32 23.52
C GLY A 502 -18.37 -4.17 22.78
N LYS A 503 -18.77 -5.27 22.18
CA LYS A 503 -17.88 -6.13 21.38
C LYS A 503 -17.67 -5.58 19.99
N ASP A 504 -16.56 -5.98 19.39
CA ASP A 504 -16.24 -5.65 18.01
C ASP A 504 -16.89 -6.66 17.06
N ASP A 505 -17.40 -6.17 15.94
CA ASP A 505 -17.74 -6.99 14.79
C ASP A 505 -16.52 -7.15 13.87
N SER A 506 -16.55 -8.18 13.04
CA SER A 506 -15.52 -8.38 12.00
C SER A 506 -15.45 -7.17 11.07
N LEU A 507 -14.25 -6.75 10.70
CA LEU A 507 -14.02 -5.70 9.70
C LEU A 507 -14.64 -6.04 8.34
N GLY A 508 -14.89 -7.34 8.06
CA GLY A 508 -15.47 -7.78 6.78
C GLY A 508 -14.54 -7.58 5.60
N VAL A 509 -13.24 -7.71 5.84
CA VAL A 509 -12.19 -7.56 4.82
C VAL A 509 -11.79 -8.91 4.23
N SER A 510 -11.22 -8.89 3.02
CA SER A 510 -10.71 -10.09 2.35
C SER A 510 -9.45 -10.63 3.03
N PHE A 511 -9.11 -11.90 2.73
CA PHE A 511 -7.82 -12.48 3.16
C PHE A 511 -6.63 -11.67 2.61
N ILE A 512 -6.72 -11.23 1.35
CA ILE A 512 -5.66 -10.43 0.70
C ILE A 512 -5.50 -9.08 1.42
N SER A 513 -6.60 -8.40 1.75
CA SER A 513 -6.55 -7.16 2.54
C SER A 513 -5.84 -7.38 3.89
N THR A 514 -6.19 -8.48 4.57
CA THR A 514 -5.54 -8.84 5.84
C THR A 514 -4.04 -9.11 5.65
N LEU A 515 -3.65 -9.80 4.59
CA LEU A 515 -2.26 -10.07 4.26
C LEU A 515 -1.49 -8.76 3.99
N LEU A 516 -2.04 -7.88 3.16
CA LEU A 516 -1.42 -6.61 2.79
C LEU A 516 -1.21 -5.70 4.02
N LEU A 517 -2.23 -5.55 4.86
CA LEU A 517 -2.17 -4.63 6.00
C LEU A 517 -1.59 -5.23 7.30
N LYS A 518 -1.25 -6.53 7.33
CA LYS A 518 -0.61 -7.17 8.48
C LYS A 518 0.76 -7.75 8.20
N SER A 519 1.19 -7.81 6.94
CA SER A 519 2.54 -8.26 6.57
C SER A 519 3.52 -7.10 6.61
N VAL A 520 4.46 -7.14 7.52
CA VAL A 520 5.54 -6.13 7.58
C VAL A 520 6.50 -6.36 6.43
N PHE A 521 6.21 -5.78 5.26
CA PHE A 521 7.00 -5.98 4.05
C PHE A 521 8.50 -5.73 4.23
N PRO A 522 8.94 -4.68 4.95
CA PRO A 522 10.37 -4.47 5.22
C PRO A 522 11.10 -5.64 5.87
N ARG A 523 10.35 -6.55 6.53
CA ARG A 523 10.91 -7.76 7.14
C ARG A 523 10.58 -9.02 6.36
N THR A 524 9.33 -9.14 5.92
CA THR A 524 8.85 -10.38 5.31
C THR A 524 9.48 -10.61 3.93
N LEU A 525 9.68 -9.56 3.13
CA LEU A 525 10.27 -9.70 1.80
C LEU A 525 11.71 -10.21 1.83
N PRO A 526 12.65 -9.62 2.62
CA PRO A 526 14.01 -10.14 2.73
C PRO A 526 14.07 -11.58 3.25
N VAL A 527 13.25 -11.90 4.25
CA VAL A 527 13.20 -13.26 4.83
C VAL A 527 12.65 -14.25 3.81
N PHE A 528 11.56 -13.91 3.14
CA PHE A 528 10.96 -14.75 2.10
C PHE A 528 11.96 -15.00 0.95
N PHE A 529 12.60 -13.93 0.45
CA PHE A 529 13.65 -14.05 -0.56
C PHE A 529 14.77 -14.99 -0.08
N GLY A 530 15.30 -14.76 1.12
CA GLY A 530 16.38 -15.56 1.68
C GLY A 530 16.00 -17.04 1.81
N ILE A 531 14.81 -17.35 2.30
CA ILE A 531 14.34 -18.74 2.42
C ILE A 531 14.24 -19.42 1.05
N VAL A 532 13.58 -18.78 0.09
CA VAL A 532 13.41 -19.35 -1.26
C VAL A 532 14.76 -19.53 -1.95
N TYR A 533 15.64 -18.53 -1.83
CA TYR A 533 16.99 -18.60 -2.40
C TYR A 533 17.80 -19.75 -1.78
N ILE A 534 17.83 -19.88 -0.48
CA ILE A 534 18.55 -20.96 0.23
C ILE A 534 17.99 -22.34 -0.12
N VAL A 535 16.66 -22.49 -0.14
CA VAL A 535 16.00 -23.76 -0.51
C VAL A 535 16.37 -24.16 -1.94
N TYR A 536 16.34 -23.21 -2.86
CA TYR A 536 16.69 -23.43 -4.27
C TYR A 536 18.16 -23.84 -4.40
N GLU A 537 19.08 -23.13 -3.77
CA GLU A 537 20.51 -23.43 -3.77
C GLU A 537 20.81 -24.81 -3.17
N LEU A 538 20.16 -25.14 -2.05
CA LEU A 538 20.28 -26.46 -1.45
C LEU A 538 19.80 -27.57 -2.39
N MET A 539 18.71 -27.38 -3.12
CA MET A 539 18.24 -28.33 -4.12
C MET A 539 19.30 -28.60 -5.21
N ILE A 540 19.95 -27.55 -5.69
CA ILE A 540 21.01 -27.67 -6.69
C ILE A 540 22.24 -28.38 -6.13
N ILE A 541 22.74 -27.96 -4.97
CA ILE A 541 23.92 -28.51 -4.33
C ILE A 541 23.71 -29.97 -3.95
N LEU A 542 22.57 -30.31 -3.35
CA LEU A 542 22.26 -31.70 -2.96
C LEU A 542 22.12 -32.60 -4.19
N SER A 543 21.51 -32.10 -5.27
CA SER A 543 21.42 -32.80 -6.56
C SER A 543 22.80 -33.07 -7.14
N ARG A 544 23.69 -32.08 -7.13
CA ARG A 544 25.07 -32.22 -7.58
C ARG A 544 25.87 -33.16 -6.70
N TRP A 545 25.74 -33.03 -5.37
CA TRP A 545 26.41 -33.93 -4.41
C TRP A 545 26.00 -35.38 -4.64
N TYR A 546 24.70 -35.63 -4.83
CA TYR A 546 24.20 -36.97 -5.13
C TYR A 546 24.83 -37.51 -6.42
N SER A 547 24.89 -36.72 -7.47
CA SER A 547 25.49 -37.09 -8.75
C SER A 547 26.97 -37.42 -8.62
N VAL A 548 27.74 -36.61 -7.91
CA VAL A 548 29.17 -36.78 -7.64
C VAL A 548 29.44 -38.08 -6.87
N LYS A 549 28.55 -38.41 -5.91
CA LYS A 549 28.74 -39.56 -5.04
C LYS A 549 28.29 -40.91 -5.67
N TYR A 550 27.23 -40.89 -6.47
CA TYR A 550 26.57 -42.13 -6.91
C TYR A 550 26.48 -42.30 -8.42
N ILE A 551 26.55 -41.25 -9.21
CA ILE A 551 26.39 -41.33 -10.67
C ILE A 551 27.73 -41.17 -11.39
N ILE A 552 28.46 -40.11 -11.12
CA ILE A 552 29.72 -39.79 -11.83
C ILE A 552 30.80 -40.88 -11.67
N PRO A 553 30.95 -41.58 -10.54
CA PRO A 553 31.93 -42.66 -10.43
C PRO A 553 31.73 -43.78 -11.43
N ASN A 554 30.46 -44.09 -11.76
CA ASN A 554 30.11 -45.13 -12.74
C ASN A 554 30.14 -44.62 -14.19
N HIS A 555 30.05 -43.27 -14.37
CA HIS A 555 29.97 -42.60 -15.68
C HIS A 555 30.85 -41.34 -15.71
N PRO A 556 32.18 -41.44 -15.70
CA PRO A 556 33.09 -40.31 -15.47
C PRO A 556 33.03 -39.24 -16.57
N ASP A 557 32.63 -39.59 -17.79
CA ASP A 557 32.52 -38.66 -18.89
C ASP A 557 31.18 -37.89 -18.93
N LEU A 558 30.19 -38.38 -18.21
CA LEU A 558 28.83 -37.85 -18.19
C LEU A 558 28.74 -36.34 -17.85
N PRO A 559 29.51 -35.79 -16.91
CA PRO A 559 29.49 -34.37 -16.62
C PRO A 559 29.86 -33.45 -17.78
N PHE A 560 30.63 -33.97 -18.71
CA PHE A 560 31.15 -33.19 -19.88
C PHE A 560 30.32 -33.38 -21.15
N LEU A 561 29.38 -34.34 -21.14
CA LEU A 561 28.50 -34.56 -22.28
C LEU A 561 27.43 -33.42 -22.38
N PRO A 562 26.98 -33.16 -23.61
CA PRO A 562 25.83 -32.27 -23.76
C PRO A 562 24.58 -32.82 -23.09
N PHE A 563 23.79 -31.93 -22.47
CA PHE A 563 22.57 -32.25 -21.71
C PHE A 563 21.59 -33.22 -22.38
N ARG A 564 21.69 -33.40 -23.69
CA ARG A 564 20.85 -34.28 -24.47
C ARG A 564 21.00 -35.78 -24.15
N TYR A 565 22.20 -36.23 -23.79
CA TYR A 565 22.48 -37.66 -23.58
C TYR A 565 21.97 -38.23 -22.25
N ILE A 566 21.21 -37.43 -21.49
CA ILE A 566 20.72 -37.77 -20.16
C ILE A 566 19.74 -38.94 -20.18
N GLY A 567 18.87 -39.02 -21.19
CA GLY A 567 17.67 -39.86 -21.13
C GLY A 567 17.92 -41.34 -20.93
N ASP A 568 18.99 -41.86 -21.53
CA ASP A 568 19.22 -43.30 -21.57
C ASP A 568 20.33 -43.76 -20.60
N MET A 569 21.37 -42.95 -20.36
CA MET A 569 22.51 -43.32 -19.51
C MET A 569 22.29 -43.17 -18.02
N ILE A 570 21.51 -42.15 -17.59
CA ILE A 570 21.21 -41.93 -16.16
C ILE A 570 19.89 -42.61 -15.72
N PHE A 571 19.13 -43.13 -16.67
CA PHE A 571 17.81 -43.68 -16.41
C PHE A 571 17.82 -44.74 -15.30
N ASN A 572 18.78 -45.65 -15.37
CA ASN A 572 18.90 -46.71 -14.37
C ASN A 572 19.29 -46.19 -12.98
N GLU A 573 20.18 -45.19 -12.92
CA GLU A 573 20.64 -44.59 -11.64
C GLU A 573 19.58 -43.72 -10.99
N THR A 574 18.69 -43.13 -11.79
CA THR A 574 17.61 -42.26 -11.29
C THR A 574 16.25 -42.95 -11.24
N GLU A 575 16.16 -44.23 -11.68
CA GLU A 575 14.91 -44.99 -11.73
C GLU A 575 14.17 -45.03 -10.37
N LYS A 576 14.90 -45.16 -9.28
CA LYS A 576 14.33 -45.11 -7.92
C LYS A 576 13.60 -43.82 -7.58
N PHE A 577 13.98 -42.69 -8.23
CA PHE A 577 13.30 -41.41 -8.09
C PHE A 577 12.11 -41.33 -9.03
N ARG A 578 12.23 -41.87 -10.25
CA ARG A 578 11.15 -41.90 -11.24
C ARG A 578 9.99 -42.79 -10.82
N ASN A 579 10.29 -43.91 -10.14
CA ASN A 579 9.32 -44.86 -9.60
C ASN A 579 8.84 -44.46 -8.19
N GLY A 580 9.35 -43.38 -7.63
CA GLY A 580 8.94 -42.83 -6.34
C GLY A 580 7.64 -42.04 -6.38
N GLY A 581 7.18 -41.56 -5.22
CA GLY A 581 6.02 -40.69 -5.12
C GLY A 581 6.18 -39.41 -5.95
N TYR A 582 5.05 -38.68 -6.16
CA TYR A 582 4.94 -37.51 -7.03
C TYR A 582 6.12 -36.52 -6.91
N PHE A 583 6.50 -36.15 -5.68
CA PHE A 583 7.59 -35.20 -5.45
C PHE A 583 8.96 -35.74 -5.93
N LYS A 584 9.29 -36.98 -5.63
CA LYS A 584 10.55 -37.58 -6.08
C LYS A 584 10.62 -37.66 -7.61
N ARG A 585 9.52 -38.03 -8.25
CA ARG A 585 9.42 -38.18 -9.70
C ARG A 585 9.54 -36.87 -10.46
N HIS A 586 8.89 -35.81 -9.98
CA HIS A 586 8.77 -34.56 -10.74
C HIS A 586 9.78 -33.48 -10.32
N PHE A 587 10.34 -33.58 -9.13
CA PHE A 587 11.31 -32.59 -8.63
C PHE A 587 12.70 -33.20 -8.41
N VAL A 588 12.85 -34.23 -7.58
CA VAL A 588 14.18 -34.70 -7.17
C VAL A 588 14.92 -35.34 -8.35
N GLY A 589 14.29 -36.27 -9.07
CA GLY A 589 14.91 -36.96 -10.20
C GLY A 589 15.40 -36.02 -11.30
N PRO A 590 14.52 -35.15 -11.86
CA PRO A 590 14.91 -34.20 -12.89
C PRO A 590 16.04 -33.24 -12.46
N PHE A 591 16.03 -32.77 -11.21
CA PHE A 591 17.11 -31.92 -10.70
C PHE A 591 18.45 -32.65 -10.64
N ILE A 592 18.46 -33.87 -10.13
CA ILE A 592 19.68 -34.71 -10.12
C ILE A 592 20.19 -34.92 -11.57
N GLU A 593 19.30 -35.26 -12.49
CA GLU A 593 19.66 -35.45 -13.90
C GLU A 593 20.28 -34.18 -14.49
N ALA A 594 19.64 -33.02 -14.36
CA ALA A 594 20.12 -31.77 -14.93
C ALA A 594 21.45 -31.31 -14.33
N PHE A 595 21.56 -31.33 -13.01
CA PHE A 595 22.74 -30.83 -12.29
C PHE A 595 23.92 -31.81 -12.24
N THR A 596 23.78 -33.00 -12.82
CA THR A 596 24.90 -33.86 -13.15
C THR A 596 25.82 -33.23 -14.20
N PHE A 597 25.29 -32.41 -15.11
CA PHE A 597 26.04 -31.79 -16.21
C PHE A 597 26.71 -30.48 -15.79
N ASN A 598 28.00 -30.39 -16.13
CA ASN A 598 28.81 -29.20 -15.90
C ASN A 598 28.23 -27.97 -16.63
N GLY A 599 27.73 -28.17 -17.85
CA GLY A 599 27.11 -27.11 -18.66
C GLY A 599 25.79 -26.57 -18.11
N VAL A 600 25.18 -27.22 -17.13
CA VAL A 600 23.97 -26.73 -16.41
C VAL A 600 24.37 -26.23 -15.05
N PHE A 601 25.12 -27.00 -14.29
CA PHE A 601 25.45 -26.67 -12.90
C PHE A 601 26.25 -25.36 -12.77
N TYR A 602 27.38 -25.24 -13.46
CA TYR A 602 28.27 -24.08 -13.28
C TYR A 602 27.65 -22.75 -13.73
N PRO A 603 27.00 -22.64 -14.90
CA PRO A 603 26.39 -21.38 -15.31
C PRO A 603 25.30 -20.92 -14.35
N ILE A 604 24.47 -21.84 -13.84
CA ILE A 604 23.42 -21.51 -12.87
C ILE A 604 24.03 -21.05 -11.55
N GLN A 605 25.08 -21.73 -11.06
CA GLN A 605 25.79 -21.29 -9.86
C GLN A 605 26.42 -19.90 -10.02
N ILE A 606 27.05 -19.61 -11.15
CA ILE A 606 27.60 -18.29 -11.45
C ILE A 606 26.48 -17.24 -11.43
N LEU A 607 25.36 -17.50 -12.07
CA LEU A 607 24.24 -16.57 -12.09
C LEU A 607 23.68 -16.31 -10.69
N LEU A 608 23.52 -17.34 -9.88
CA LEU A 608 23.05 -17.20 -8.48
C LEU A 608 24.02 -16.35 -7.64
N ILE A 609 25.33 -16.60 -7.78
CA ILE A 609 26.36 -15.77 -7.11
C ILE A 609 26.28 -14.33 -7.60
N CYS A 610 26.13 -14.12 -8.90
CA CYS A 610 26.03 -12.77 -9.47
C CYS A 610 24.86 -11.96 -8.90
N VAL A 611 23.74 -12.59 -8.60
CA VAL A 611 22.58 -11.92 -7.96
C VAL A 611 22.92 -11.30 -6.60
N LEU A 612 23.82 -11.91 -5.84
CA LEU A 612 24.24 -11.39 -4.55
C LEU A 612 25.17 -10.18 -4.66
N VAL A 613 25.85 -10.01 -5.76
CA VAL A 613 26.95 -9.04 -5.90
C VAL A 613 26.62 -7.92 -6.89
N PHE A 614 25.94 -8.24 -7.98
CA PHE A 614 25.67 -7.30 -9.07
C PHE A 614 24.26 -6.69 -8.97
N PRO A 615 24.04 -5.51 -9.57
CA PRO A 615 22.73 -4.91 -9.62
C PRO A 615 21.77 -5.71 -10.50
N GLY A 616 20.53 -5.83 -10.09
CA GLY A 616 19.45 -6.40 -10.89
C GLY A 616 18.91 -5.41 -11.93
N ARG A 617 19.09 -4.10 -11.69
CA ARG A 617 18.72 -3.02 -12.61
C ARG A 617 19.77 -1.91 -12.52
N ILE A 618 20.15 -1.37 -13.69
CA ILE A 618 20.93 -0.14 -13.81
C ILE A 618 20.17 0.80 -14.74
N GLY A 619 20.09 2.07 -14.40
CA GLY A 619 19.43 3.07 -15.22
C GLY A 619 19.40 4.43 -14.57
N ILE A 620 18.64 5.34 -15.15
CA ILE A 620 18.39 6.65 -14.56
C ILE A 620 17.47 6.45 -13.36
N MET A 621 17.99 6.71 -12.16
CA MET A 621 17.27 6.49 -10.90
C MET A 621 16.77 7.78 -10.28
N SER A 622 17.41 8.92 -10.59
CA SER A 622 17.01 10.23 -10.09
C SER A 622 17.46 11.35 -11.03
N ARG A 623 16.93 12.55 -10.84
CA ARG A 623 17.39 13.77 -11.51
C ARG A 623 18.04 14.68 -10.48
N SER A 624 19.16 15.33 -10.84
CA SER A 624 19.76 16.35 -10.00
C SER A 624 19.05 17.69 -10.18
N SER A 625 19.26 18.60 -9.22
CA SER A 625 18.79 20.00 -9.34
C SER A 625 19.34 20.73 -10.57
N GLU A 626 20.38 20.22 -11.21
CA GLU A 626 21.03 20.78 -12.39
C GLU A 626 20.60 20.12 -13.71
N ASP A 627 19.47 19.42 -13.76
CA ASP A 627 18.95 18.68 -14.91
C ASP A 627 19.80 17.46 -15.35
N VAL A 628 20.78 17.08 -14.56
CA VAL A 628 21.59 15.92 -14.88
C VAL A 628 20.89 14.64 -14.41
N SER A 629 20.53 13.79 -15.37
CA SER A 629 20.07 12.43 -15.07
C SER A 629 21.17 11.64 -14.38
N ARG A 630 20.89 11.10 -13.21
CA ARG A 630 21.88 10.32 -12.44
C ARG A 630 21.61 8.82 -12.60
N VAL A 631 22.58 8.13 -13.14
CA VAL A 631 22.59 6.68 -13.27
C VAL A 631 22.84 6.08 -11.88
N GLY A 632 22.08 5.06 -11.56
CA GLY A 632 22.20 4.28 -10.34
C GLY A 632 22.00 2.80 -10.60
N GLY A 633 22.00 2.01 -9.53
CA GLY A 633 21.78 0.57 -9.59
C GLY A 633 20.96 0.08 -8.40
N GLU A 634 20.05 -0.84 -8.69
CA GLU A 634 19.30 -1.57 -7.67
C GLU A 634 19.96 -2.91 -7.41
N PHE A 635 20.50 -3.05 -6.21
CA PHE A 635 21.15 -4.27 -5.72
C PHE A 635 20.22 -4.99 -4.75
N LEU A 636 20.48 -6.26 -4.49
CA LEU A 636 19.71 -7.02 -3.50
C LEU A 636 19.66 -6.32 -2.12
N TYR A 637 20.71 -5.62 -1.76
CA TYR A 637 20.89 -5.00 -0.45
C TYR A 637 20.60 -3.49 -0.40
N GLY A 638 20.12 -2.89 -1.49
CA GLY A 638 19.73 -1.47 -1.54
C GLY A 638 19.89 -0.87 -2.92
N THR A 639 19.57 0.41 -3.02
CA THR A 639 19.67 1.18 -4.25
C THR A 639 20.77 2.21 -4.11
N TYR A 640 21.71 2.22 -5.06
CA TYR A 640 22.74 3.26 -5.16
C TYR A 640 22.34 4.28 -6.22
N THR A 641 22.16 5.52 -5.81
CA THR A 641 21.83 6.61 -6.73
C THR A 641 22.35 7.93 -6.19
N SER A 642 22.73 8.85 -7.07
CA SER A 642 23.21 10.19 -6.69
C SER A 642 24.40 10.20 -5.71
N GLY A 643 25.26 9.18 -5.77
CA GLY A 643 26.40 9.05 -4.85
C GLY A 643 26.05 8.53 -3.46
N GLN A 644 24.81 8.13 -3.22
CA GLN A 644 24.30 7.67 -1.93
C GLN A 644 23.64 6.32 -2.02
N TRP A 645 23.69 5.57 -0.93
CA TRP A 645 22.89 4.37 -0.74
C TRP A 645 21.56 4.72 -0.10
N SER A 646 20.48 4.24 -0.73
CA SER A 646 19.14 4.28 -0.17
C SER A 646 18.75 2.89 0.37
N ASN A 647 18.21 2.87 1.59
CA ASN A 647 17.72 1.64 2.22
C ASN A 647 16.29 1.26 1.77
N LEU A 648 15.88 1.74 0.61
CA LEU A 648 14.64 1.27 -0.01
C LEU A 648 14.70 -0.24 -0.12
N PHE A 649 13.56 -0.88 -0.02
CA PHE A 649 13.44 -2.33 -0.14
C PHE A 649 12.54 -2.75 -1.31
N ASP A 650 12.22 -1.80 -2.19
CA ASP A 650 11.54 -2.02 -3.47
C ASP A 650 12.21 -3.08 -4.32
N GLN A 651 13.53 -3.13 -4.30
CA GLN A 651 14.31 -4.13 -5.00
C GLN A 651 13.92 -5.57 -4.63
N TYR A 652 13.47 -5.84 -3.41
CA TYR A 652 13.04 -7.20 -3.05
C TYR A 652 11.81 -7.64 -3.84
N GLY A 653 10.86 -6.73 -4.13
CA GLY A 653 9.75 -7.01 -5.02
C GLY A 653 10.25 -7.39 -6.42
N MET A 654 11.16 -6.60 -6.99
CA MET A 654 11.78 -6.88 -8.27
C MET A 654 12.54 -8.20 -8.26
N TYR A 655 13.38 -8.46 -7.24
CA TYR A 655 14.15 -9.69 -7.14
C TYR A 655 13.27 -10.92 -6.91
N ILE A 656 12.19 -10.82 -6.15
CA ILE A 656 11.25 -11.93 -5.94
C ILE A 656 10.53 -12.25 -7.26
N ILE A 657 9.99 -11.26 -7.94
CA ILE A 657 9.20 -11.47 -9.17
C ILE A 657 10.11 -11.86 -10.33
N ASN A 658 11.12 -11.04 -10.63
CA ASN A 658 11.92 -11.21 -11.85
C ASN A 658 13.02 -12.26 -11.70
N PHE A 659 13.48 -12.52 -10.50
CA PHE A 659 14.57 -13.44 -10.29
C PHE A 659 14.10 -14.79 -9.75
N LEU A 660 13.49 -14.83 -8.55
CA LEU A 660 13.14 -16.12 -7.96
C LEU A 660 12.07 -16.86 -8.76
N LEU A 661 10.98 -16.18 -9.13
CA LEU A 661 9.90 -16.82 -9.86
C LEU A 661 10.35 -17.21 -11.27
N LEU A 662 10.95 -16.31 -12.02
CA LEU A 662 11.34 -16.57 -13.41
C LEU A 662 12.50 -17.55 -13.50
N VAL A 663 13.56 -17.38 -12.70
CA VAL A 663 14.69 -18.31 -12.68
C VAL A 663 14.26 -19.70 -12.20
N TYR A 664 13.39 -19.76 -11.21
CA TYR A 664 12.85 -21.02 -10.71
C TYR A 664 12.00 -21.73 -11.77
N VAL A 665 11.09 -21.00 -12.42
CA VAL A 665 10.23 -21.54 -13.48
C VAL A 665 11.07 -21.96 -14.70
N ASP A 666 12.02 -21.14 -15.15
CA ASP A 666 12.91 -21.44 -16.27
C ASP A 666 13.75 -22.70 -15.99
N THR A 667 14.32 -22.81 -14.76
CA THR A 667 15.06 -24.01 -14.35
C THR A 667 14.15 -25.23 -14.33
N PHE A 668 12.96 -25.11 -13.78
CA PHE A 668 11.98 -26.20 -13.73
C PHE A 668 11.60 -26.67 -15.13
N ILE A 669 11.36 -25.74 -16.06
CA ILE A 669 11.10 -26.06 -17.46
C ILE A 669 12.32 -26.75 -18.09
N LEU A 670 13.53 -26.21 -17.89
CA LEU A 670 14.77 -26.77 -18.40
C LEU A 670 14.99 -28.21 -17.96
N VAL A 671 14.92 -28.49 -16.65
CA VAL A 671 15.13 -29.82 -16.09
C VAL A 671 14.06 -30.82 -16.53
N SER A 672 12.86 -30.33 -16.83
CA SER A 672 11.73 -31.16 -17.27
C SER A 672 11.67 -31.40 -18.77
N MET A 673 12.57 -30.79 -19.56
CA MET A 673 12.58 -30.89 -21.03
C MET A 673 12.94 -32.28 -21.58
N ASN A 674 13.49 -33.16 -20.74
CA ASN A 674 13.89 -34.51 -21.18
C ASN A 674 12.73 -35.53 -21.13
N HIS A 675 11.55 -35.14 -21.61
CA HIS A 675 10.38 -36.04 -21.62
C HIS A 675 10.36 -36.84 -22.96
N LYS A 676 9.99 -38.13 -22.88
CA LYS A 676 9.86 -39.00 -24.07
C LYS A 676 8.76 -38.52 -25.03
N ASN A 677 7.74 -37.85 -24.51
CA ASN A 677 6.63 -37.34 -25.33
C ASN A 677 6.99 -35.97 -25.93
N TRP A 678 7.04 -35.94 -27.26
CA TRP A 678 7.35 -34.73 -28.03
C TRP A 678 6.36 -33.57 -27.76
N PHE A 679 5.07 -33.85 -27.63
CA PHE A 679 4.06 -32.81 -27.35
C PHE A 679 4.31 -32.08 -26.02
N VAL A 680 4.72 -32.82 -24.98
CA VAL A 680 5.05 -32.25 -23.69
C VAL A 680 6.28 -31.34 -23.80
N ASN A 681 7.29 -31.74 -24.53
CA ASN A 681 8.47 -30.89 -24.75
C ASN A 681 8.14 -29.66 -25.59
N ALA A 682 7.29 -29.80 -26.62
CA ALA A 682 6.85 -28.70 -27.47
C ALA A 682 6.06 -27.68 -26.65
N PHE A 683 5.14 -28.11 -25.76
CA PHE A 683 4.43 -27.23 -24.85
C PHE A 683 5.38 -26.45 -23.91
N LYS A 684 6.39 -27.12 -23.36
CA LYS A 684 7.40 -26.47 -22.51
C LYS A 684 8.25 -25.44 -23.28
N ILE A 685 8.57 -25.71 -24.51
CA ILE A 685 9.26 -24.75 -25.41
C ILE A 685 8.38 -23.51 -25.63
N VAL A 686 7.10 -23.71 -25.88
CA VAL A 686 6.14 -22.58 -26.04
C VAL A 686 6.05 -21.76 -24.78
N MET A 687 5.94 -22.42 -23.62
CA MET A 687 5.91 -21.73 -22.32
C MET A 687 7.19 -20.93 -22.06
N LEU A 688 8.36 -21.52 -22.30
CA LEU A 688 9.62 -20.81 -22.13
C LEU A 688 9.76 -19.65 -23.12
N SER A 689 9.28 -19.83 -24.36
CA SER A 689 9.26 -18.75 -25.39
C SER A 689 8.38 -17.58 -24.92
N PHE A 690 7.23 -17.88 -24.34
CA PHE A 690 6.34 -16.87 -23.79
C PHE A 690 6.99 -16.12 -22.61
N LEU A 691 7.61 -16.83 -21.69
CA LEU A 691 8.34 -16.23 -20.56
C LEU A 691 9.52 -15.38 -21.05
N PHE A 692 10.27 -15.84 -22.03
CA PHE A 692 11.34 -15.08 -22.66
C PHE A 692 10.82 -13.79 -23.30
N LEU A 693 9.75 -13.88 -24.09
CA LEU A 693 9.14 -12.71 -24.71
C LEU A 693 8.64 -11.71 -23.65
N PHE A 694 7.99 -12.21 -22.62
CA PHE A 694 7.54 -11.39 -21.50
C PHE A 694 8.70 -10.68 -20.81
N GLN A 695 9.79 -11.37 -20.49
CA GLN A 695 10.98 -10.80 -19.89
C GLN A 695 11.64 -9.75 -20.79
N MET A 696 11.74 -10.03 -22.09
CA MET A 696 12.33 -9.09 -23.07
C MET A 696 11.49 -7.82 -23.19
N VAL A 697 10.17 -7.95 -23.31
CA VAL A 697 9.25 -6.80 -23.37
C VAL A 697 9.34 -5.99 -22.08
N TYR A 698 9.32 -6.65 -20.93
CA TYR A 698 9.46 -5.99 -19.63
C TYR A 698 10.80 -5.25 -19.50
N THR A 699 11.91 -5.86 -19.92
CA THR A 699 13.23 -5.23 -19.87
C THR A 699 13.34 -4.04 -20.81
N ILE A 700 12.80 -4.17 -22.05
CA ILE A 700 12.78 -3.07 -23.01
C ILE A 700 11.93 -1.92 -22.48
N ALA A 701 10.76 -2.21 -21.91
CA ALA A 701 9.91 -1.20 -21.31
C ALA A 701 10.62 -0.49 -20.14
N LEU A 702 11.27 -1.21 -19.24
CA LEU A 702 12.05 -0.60 -18.16
C LEU A 702 13.23 0.22 -18.68
N ALA A 703 13.94 -0.23 -19.71
CA ALA A 703 15.03 0.52 -20.32
C ALA A 703 14.53 1.81 -20.97
N TYR A 704 13.37 1.77 -21.64
CA TYR A 704 12.73 2.95 -22.22
C TYR A 704 12.31 3.93 -21.14
N ILE A 705 11.64 3.46 -20.11
CA ILE A 705 11.14 4.24 -18.98
C ILE A 705 12.30 4.88 -18.19
N CYS A 706 13.38 4.14 -17.95
CA CYS A 706 14.57 4.61 -17.24
C CYS A 706 15.58 5.34 -18.13
N GLY A 707 15.31 5.49 -19.42
CA GLY A 707 16.11 6.30 -20.33
C GLY A 707 17.44 5.71 -20.78
N GLY A 708 17.64 4.37 -20.71
CA GLY A 708 18.93 3.80 -21.07
C GLY A 708 18.89 2.42 -21.73
N ILE A 709 19.18 2.36 -23.03
CA ILE A 709 19.39 1.09 -23.76
C ILE A 709 20.50 0.23 -23.11
N MET A 710 21.52 0.85 -22.55
CA MET A 710 22.60 0.15 -21.83
C MET A 710 22.09 -0.63 -20.61
N ALA A 711 20.98 -0.23 -20.01
CA ALA A 711 20.34 -0.97 -18.93
C ALA A 711 19.95 -2.40 -19.35
N ILE A 712 19.63 -2.62 -20.63
CA ILE A 712 19.29 -3.95 -21.16
C ILE A 712 20.51 -4.87 -21.13
N PHE A 713 21.70 -4.34 -21.43
CA PHE A 713 22.90 -5.16 -21.58
C PHE A 713 23.67 -5.38 -20.29
N ILE A 714 23.59 -4.46 -19.35
CA ILE A 714 24.48 -4.46 -18.17
C ILE A 714 23.82 -5.10 -16.94
N ALA A 715 22.49 -5.05 -16.81
CA ALA A 715 21.84 -5.36 -15.55
C ALA A 715 20.90 -6.57 -15.49
N PRO A 716 20.51 -7.25 -16.50
CA PRO A 716 19.43 -8.22 -16.34
C PRO A 716 19.92 -9.65 -16.23
N PHE A 717 20.37 -10.07 -15.06
CA PHE A 717 20.60 -11.49 -14.78
C PHE A 717 19.43 -12.39 -15.22
N PRO A 718 18.15 -12.03 -14.94
CA PRO A 718 17.04 -12.84 -15.45
C PRO A 718 17.05 -13.00 -16.96
N ASN A 719 17.34 -11.94 -17.72
CA ASN A 719 17.39 -12.01 -19.17
C ASN A 719 18.56 -12.86 -19.67
N TRP A 720 19.76 -12.69 -19.11
CA TRP A 720 20.90 -13.54 -19.46
C TRP A 720 20.66 -15.00 -19.12
N PHE A 721 20.01 -15.28 -18.00
CA PHE A 721 19.61 -16.63 -17.62
C PHE A 721 18.60 -17.23 -18.62
N CYS A 722 17.60 -16.46 -19.00
CA CYS A 722 16.60 -16.88 -19.98
C CYS A 722 17.24 -17.14 -21.36
N ILE A 723 18.14 -16.26 -21.81
CA ILE A 723 18.93 -16.45 -23.05
C ILE A 723 19.75 -17.74 -22.98
N TYR A 724 20.41 -17.99 -21.86
CA TYR A 724 21.15 -19.22 -21.62
C TYR A 724 20.26 -20.48 -21.75
N CYS A 725 19.12 -20.50 -21.08
CA CYS A 725 18.13 -21.57 -21.15
C CYS A 725 17.70 -21.81 -22.63
N TRP A 726 17.45 -20.73 -23.36
CA TRP A 726 17.09 -20.78 -24.76
C TRP A 726 18.20 -21.37 -25.66
N ILE A 727 19.44 -20.97 -25.41
CA ILE A 727 20.59 -21.52 -26.12
C ILE A 727 20.67 -23.04 -25.92
N ILE A 728 20.52 -23.52 -24.67
CA ILE A 728 20.50 -24.97 -24.41
C ILE A 728 19.38 -25.66 -25.17
N ILE A 729 18.18 -25.11 -25.17
CA ILE A 729 17.02 -25.68 -25.85
C ILE A 729 17.24 -25.72 -27.34
N LEU A 730 17.77 -24.66 -27.95
CA LEU A 730 18.11 -24.64 -29.38
C LEU A 730 19.13 -25.72 -29.71
N ILE A 731 20.17 -25.89 -28.91
CA ILE A 731 21.15 -26.95 -29.08
C ILE A 731 20.47 -28.33 -29.04
N ILE A 732 19.54 -28.55 -28.09
CA ILE A 732 18.77 -29.79 -27.98
C ILE A 732 17.94 -30.05 -29.25
N ILE A 733 17.24 -29.02 -29.74
CA ILE A 733 16.37 -29.12 -30.93
C ILE A 733 17.19 -29.40 -32.20
N ILE A 734 18.26 -28.64 -32.42
CA ILE A 734 19.12 -28.77 -33.59
C ILE A 734 19.71 -30.19 -33.64
N ARG A 735 20.25 -30.67 -32.53
CA ARG A 735 20.85 -32.01 -32.49
C ARG A 735 19.82 -33.11 -32.69
N ARG A 736 18.61 -33.01 -32.18
CA ARG A 736 17.53 -33.97 -32.43
C ARG A 736 17.14 -34.04 -33.91
N ARG A 737 17.21 -32.93 -34.66
CA ARG A 737 16.98 -32.92 -36.11
C ARG A 737 18.10 -33.60 -36.88
N VAL A 738 19.34 -33.37 -36.47
CA VAL A 738 20.52 -33.99 -37.13
C VAL A 738 20.51 -35.51 -36.93
N ASP A 739 20.17 -35.97 -35.73
CA ASP A 739 20.20 -37.42 -35.45
C ASP A 739 18.94 -38.18 -35.93
N GLY A 740 17.81 -37.49 -36.09
CA GLY A 740 16.61 -38.06 -36.72
C GLY A 740 16.81 -38.38 -38.20
N SER A 741 17.87 -37.86 -38.80
CA SER A 741 18.33 -38.20 -40.17
C SER A 741 19.35 -39.33 -40.25
N SER A 742 19.95 -39.74 -39.09
CA SER A 742 20.87 -40.90 -39.02
C SER A 742 20.12 -42.09 -38.42
N LYS A 743 20.10 -43.21 -39.10
CA LYS A 743 19.55 -44.49 -38.58
C LYS A 743 20.18 -44.84 -37.24
N PRO A 744 19.45 -45.51 -36.34
CA PRO A 744 20.03 -45.94 -35.08
C PRO A 744 21.20 -46.86 -35.34
N VAL A 745 22.38 -46.43 -34.92
CA VAL A 745 23.53 -47.34 -34.82
C VAL A 745 23.22 -48.27 -33.67
N THR A 746 22.82 -49.49 -33.97
CA THR A 746 22.84 -50.58 -33.00
C THR A 746 24.27 -50.77 -32.55
N PRO A 747 24.61 -50.73 -31.26
CA PRO A 747 25.93 -51.13 -30.83
C PRO A 747 26.05 -52.64 -31.08
N GLU A 748 26.88 -53.03 -32.06
CA GLU A 748 27.38 -54.39 -32.09
C GLU A 748 28.19 -54.62 -30.80
N ILE A 749 27.69 -55.53 -30.01
CA ILE A 749 28.39 -56.10 -28.85
C ILE A 749 29.51 -56.99 -29.43
N ALA A 750 30.76 -56.55 -29.32
CA ALA A 750 31.95 -57.41 -29.39
C ALA A 750 32.69 -57.32 -28.06
#